data_1f00d75c1ff55b9fbd4bc30e7a7e7943
#
_entry.id   1f00d75c1ff55b9fbd4bc30e7a7e7943
#
_cell.length_a   1.000
_cell.length_b   1.000
_cell.length_c   1.000
_cell.angle_alpha   90.00
_cell.angle_beta   90.00
_cell.angle_gamma   90.00
#
_symmetry.space_group_name_H-M   'P 1'
#
loop_
_entity.id
_entity.type
_entity.pdbx_description
1 polymer ?
#
loop_
_entity_poly.entity_id
_entity_poly.type
_entity_poly.pdbx_seq_one_letter_code
_entity_poly.pdbx_strand_id
1 'polypeptide(L)'
;MRYLIIILSFLFFPICGNSQQKERPFIWASYNDRAEILNKIEKYEWAGKFYDDLKNKVDNELNVYNKDKDSFLRRLPLDWNKQSGGTYPPFYYLPLNDKDKLSRAVAGLANSVQFSTDCAVMYYLTGNEEYAQCALNISYSIVMGLKQTVWDENAKTNGGWIYPDDNLRELRYMASLPVVYDFIYPYIMSGAKAYNLVSKHNEKPELDVYQYVFNIYARSAVEHGHSGSNWSVLEASCLVNSALAMENMDMREKYLEHFLNISNSTQDCIRDIAKEYKNKGDIWPETSQYSNGVADLTTKLMLIMDRYNPSLGLGAKYVNIPWSLPRWSELVFPNGDLVRFGDGHRHGGASPIQLEVAYALAEREGLTELKERMGGYILRKINEGKYNRPVVDEKYSIAVEPYYDPAMLLWCAGEIEGTPNETKLPRTDNLSHAGLYLQRNLSPTGKKEDGLMAFVAGASFVHSHAGGMNIELYGKGEVIGVDGGRGAYQKDIHENYSRLYAAHNCVISNGKSSSYGDWVNLGTSTVEMVSMEPEPWEDAVSENYSYSTTIFEDKAMGVDNALHQRTLAVVRTSPTTGYYVDVFRAKSDNENQYHDYLYHNIADEVKLKDNKPTLFDTPERFNASASLPWKKNSSYRHPGWHFFKNVKTSAKYESDVTGIFKAENLGENGINMRFFILGEPEREYSFVDAPATFEVDKKYSDKPTPTIVVRKYGDAWNRPFAVVYEPTSGLTDNGSVVKVDKLQKNGIFKGLCVKSIIEGKELIQYIIIQDATETFKIRDIEFTGHFAIVSYSGGKFKDVYVGNGRKITVGGKVFYESKSGEGNFYSDAI
;
A
#
# COMPACT_ATOMS: atom_id res chain seq x y z
N MET A 1 61.12 -10.50 14.99
CA MET A 1 59.94 -9.63 14.76
C MET A 1 60.14 -8.98 13.43
N ARG A 2 59.49 -9.53 12.39
CA ARG A 2 59.46 -8.94 11.02
C ARG A 2 58.00 -8.71 10.68
N TYR A 3 57.63 -7.44 10.53
CA TYR A 3 56.30 -7.06 10.06
C TYR A 3 56.26 -7.24 8.53
N LEU A 4 55.32 -8.06 8.08
CA LEU A 4 55.00 -8.22 6.65
C LEU A 4 53.90 -7.22 6.32
N ILE A 5 54.25 -6.17 5.56
CA ILE A 5 53.30 -5.21 5.00
C ILE A 5 52.77 -5.82 3.70
N ILE A 6 51.48 -6.22 3.69
CA ILE A 6 50.78 -6.62 2.48
C ILE A 6 50.19 -5.33 1.85
N ILE A 7 50.83 -4.89 0.76
CA ILE A 7 50.26 -3.83 -0.10
C ILE A 7 49.24 -4.48 -1.01
N LEU A 8 47.96 -4.23 -0.74
CA LEU A 8 46.87 -4.53 -1.70
C LEU A 8 46.90 -3.45 -2.79
N SER A 9 47.48 -3.78 -3.94
CA SER A 9 47.32 -3.00 -5.15
C SER A 9 45.92 -3.15 -5.71
N PHE A 10 45.09 -2.11 -5.58
CA PHE A 10 43.87 -1.96 -6.37
C PHE A 10 44.26 -1.83 -7.84
N LEU A 11 44.02 -2.87 -8.60
CA LEU A 11 44.04 -2.81 -10.07
C LEU A 11 42.76 -2.05 -10.51
N PHE A 12 42.96 -0.75 -10.78
CA PHE A 12 42.04 -0.01 -11.63
C PHE A 12 42.18 -0.59 -13.05
N PHE A 13 41.23 -1.38 -13.48
CA PHE A 13 41.03 -1.63 -14.88
C PHE A 13 40.39 -0.38 -15.49
N PRO A 14 41.01 0.32 -16.40
CA PRO A 14 40.32 1.31 -17.19
C PRO A 14 39.40 0.55 -18.14
N ILE A 15 38.10 0.69 -17.96
CA ILE A 15 37.11 0.29 -18.95
C ILE A 15 37.21 1.29 -20.11
N CYS A 16 38.25 1.17 -20.90
CA CYS A 16 38.31 1.75 -22.24
C CYS A 16 37.60 0.78 -23.21
N GLY A 17 36.30 0.62 -23.05
CA GLY A 17 35.49 0.17 -24.16
C GLY A 17 35.27 1.36 -25.08
N ASN A 18 35.64 1.23 -26.36
CA ASN A 18 35.24 2.15 -27.42
C ASN A 18 33.70 2.38 -27.28
N SER A 19 33.31 3.52 -26.75
CA SER A 19 31.91 3.92 -26.74
C SER A 19 31.52 4.35 -28.15
N GLN A 20 31.21 3.40 -29.03
CA GLN A 20 30.43 3.73 -30.23
C GLN A 20 29.15 4.39 -29.74
N GLN A 21 28.91 5.62 -30.20
CA GLN A 21 27.66 6.33 -29.93
C GLN A 21 26.50 5.40 -30.38
N LYS A 22 25.65 4.98 -29.43
CA LYS A 22 24.54 4.08 -29.75
C LYS A 22 23.62 4.77 -30.76
N GLU A 23 23.21 4.02 -31.77
CA GLU A 23 22.21 4.49 -32.73
C GLU A 23 20.85 4.66 -32.06
N ARG A 24 20.20 5.80 -32.26
CA ARG A 24 18.88 6.10 -31.70
C ARG A 24 17.78 5.48 -32.57
N PRO A 25 16.64 5.06 -31.98
CA PRO A 25 16.29 5.17 -30.57
C PRO A 25 16.93 4.07 -29.71
N PHE A 26 16.99 4.30 -28.38
CA PHE A 26 17.43 3.28 -27.41
C PHE A 26 16.83 3.46 -25.99
N ILE A 27 15.92 4.41 -25.78
CA ILE A 27 15.32 4.63 -24.45
C ILE A 27 14.18 3.62 -24.19
N TRP A 28 13.08 3.72 -24.92
CA TRP A 28 11.96 2.77 -24.77
C TRP A 28 12.05 1.55 -25.68
N ALA A 29 12.69 1.67 -26.81
CA ALA A 29 12.98 0.60 -27.74
C ALA A 29 14.27 0.93 -28.48
N SER A 30 14.98 -0.10 -28.96
CA SER A 30 16.12 0.05 -29.85
C SER A 30 15.70 -0.16 -31.32
N TYR A 31 16.59 0.24 -32.22
CA TYR A 31 16.38 -0.03 -33.65
C TYR A 31 16.25 -1.54 -33.95
N ASN A 32 16.96 -2.36 -33.19
CA ASN A 32 16.91 -3.82 -33.33
C ASN A 32 15.61 -4.43 -32.82
N ASP A 33 14.93 -3.83 -31.82
CA ASP A 33 13.67 -4.33 -31.28
C ASP A 33 12.52 -4.18 -32.28
N ARG A 34 12.64 -3.27 -33.28
CA ARG A 34 11.54 -2.93 -34.22
C ARG A 34 11.00 -4.15 -34.96
N ALA A 35 11.86 -4.98 -35.50
CA ALA A 35 11.44 -6.16 -36.26
C ALA A 35 10.64 -7.15 -35.41
N GLU A 36 11.05 -7.35 -34.16
CA GLU A 36 10.35 -8.21 -33.20
C GLU A 36 9.00 -7.62 -32.81
N ILE A 37 8.94 -6.31 -32.57
CA ILE A 37 7.69 -5.62 -32.22
C ILE A 37 6.70 -5.71 -33.40
N LEU A 38 7.13 -5.52 -34.63
CA LEU A 38 6.27 -5.63 -35.81
C LEU A 38 5.77 -7.07 -36.00
N ASN A 39 6.63 -8.06 -35.80
CA ASN A 39 6.23 -9.47 -35.81
C ASN A 39 5.23 -9.80 -34.69
N LYS A 40 5.39 -9.22 -33.50
CA LYS A 40 4.42 -9.34 -32.40
C LYS A 40 3.06 -8.76 -32.78
N ILE A 41 3.03 -7.58 -33.39
CA ILE A 41 1.79 -6.94 -33.88
C ILE A 41 1.09 -7.81 -34.91
N GLU A 42 1.84 -8.45 -35.82
CA GLU A 42 1.27 -9.31 -36.88
C GLU A 42 0.78 -10.66 -36.30
N LYS A 43 1.49 -11.22 -35.33
CA LYS A 43 1.26 -12.59 -34.85
C LYS A 43 0.17 -12.68 -33.78
N TYR A 44 0.07 -11.70 -32.87
CA TYR A 44 -0.78 -11.79 -31.69
C TYR A 44 -1.97 -10.81 -31.77
N GLU A 45 -3.18 -11.36 -31.69
CA GLU A 45 -4.44 -10.61 -31.82
C GLU A 45 -4.51 -9.38 -30.92
N TRP A 46 -4.12 -9.52 -29.66
CA TRP A 46 -4.13 -8.40 -28.71
C TRP A 46 -3.20 -7.25 -29.16
N ALA A 47 -2.02 -7.58 -29.67
CA ALA A 47 -1.02 -6.59 -30.07
C ALA A 47 -1.43 -5.91 -31.40
N GLY A 48 -2.03 -6.66 -32.32
CA GLY A 48 -2.62 -6.12 -33.54
C GLY A 48 -3.76 -5.16 -33.24
N LYS A 49 -4.70 -5.57 -32.37
CA LYS A 49 -5.79 -4.70 -31.92
C LYS A 49 -5.28 -3.45 -31.22
N PHE A 50 -4.32 -3.60 -30.29
CA PHE A 50 -3.70 -2.49 -29.58
C PHE A 50 -3.06 -1.49 -30.55
N TYR A 51 -2.31 -1.98 -31.54
CA TYR A 51 -1.69 -1.16 -32.57
C TYR A 51 -2.75 -0.39 -33.39
N ASP A 52 -3.82 -1.05 -33.80
CA ASP A 52 -4.89 -0.41 -34.59
C ASP A 52 -5.62 0.66 -33.76
N ASP A 53 -5.93 0.38 -32.50
CA ASP A 53 -6.57 1.32 -31.60
C ASP A 53 -5.66 2.55 -31.33
N LEU A 54 -4.36 2.32 -31.09
CA LEU A 54 -3.37 3.39 -30.91
C LEU A 54 -3.23 4.23 -32.18
N LYS A 55 -3.12 3.58 -33.35
CA LYS A 55 -3.05 4.26 -34.63
C LYS A 55 -4.28 5.09 -34.88
N ASN A 56 -5.47 4.59 -34.64
CA ASN A 56 -6.72 5.34 -34.79
C ASN A 56 -6.78 6.56 -33.86
N LYS A 57 -6.37 6.41 -32.60
CA LYS A 57 -6.27 7.51 -31.64
C LYS A 57 -5.31 8.60 -32.15
N VAL A 58 -4.14 8.21 -32.62
CA VAL A 58 -3.12 9.13 -33.14
C VAL A 58 -3.58 9.81 -34.41
N ASP A 59 -4.15 9.06 -35.37
CA ASP A 59 -4.64 9.61 -36.65
C ASP A 59 -5.77 10.63 -36.42
N ASN A 60 -6.67 10.37 -35.46
CA ASN A 60 -7.75 11.30 -35.13
C ASN A 60 -7.20 12.65 -34.64
N GLU A 61 -6.24 12.65 -33.74
CA GLU A 61 -5.65 13.89 -33.22
C GLU A 61 -4.70 14.55 -34.25
N LEU A 62 -3.98 13.73 -35.05
CA LEU A 62 -3.17 14.23 -36.17
C LEU A 62 -4.03 14.96 -37.22
N ASN A 63 -5.23 14.47 -37.50
CA ASN A 63 -6.17 15.15 -38.36
C ASN A 63 -6.60 16.52 -37.78
N VAL A 64 -6.76 16.64 -36.46
CA VAL A 64 -7.04 17.94 -35.82
C VAL A 64 -5.84 18.87 -35.95
N TYR A 65 -4.63 18.34 -35.69
CA TYR A 65 -3.38 19.08 -35.87
C TYR A 65 -3.21 19.57 -37.30
N ASN A 66 -3.41 18.73 -38.31
CA ASN A 66 -3.22 19.04 -39.72
C ASN A 66 -4.21 20.09 -40.24
N LYS A 67 -5.43 20.18 -39.70
CA LYS A 67 -6.40 21.21 -40.06
C LYS A 67 -5.91 22.62 -39.71
N ASP A 68 -5.31 22.80 -38.57
CA ASP A 68 -4.75 24.08 -38.09
C ASP A 68 -3.65 23.81 -37.03
N LYS A 69 -2.45 23.58 -37.51
CA LYS A 69 -1.29 23.32 -36.61
C LYS A 69 -0.95 24.51 -35.71
N ASP A 70 -1.19 25.75 -36.18
CA ASP A 70 -0.96 26.98 -35.42
C ASP A 70 -1.88 27.00 -34.18
N SER A 71 -3.20 26.80 -34.43
CA SER A 71 -4.18 26.71 -33.33
C SER A 71 -3.90 25.54 -32.39
N PHE A 72 -3.47 24.39 -32.92
CA PHE A 72 -3.12 23.23 -32.11
C PHE A 72 -1.94 23.51 -31.16
N LEU A 73 -0.83 24.04 -31.69
CA LEU A 73 0.36 24.36 -30.93
C LEU A 73 0.13 25.46 -29.89
N ARG A 74 -0.84 26.36 -30.13
CA ARG A 74 -1.27 27.39 -29.18
C ARG A 74 -2.02 26.84 -27.96
N ARG A 75 -2.35 25.54 -27.90
CA ARG A 75 -2.85 24.88 -26.70
C ARG A 75 -1.77 24.78 -25.59
N LEU A 76 -0.48 24.84 -25.97
CA LEU A 76 0.61 24.94 -25.02
C LEU A 76 0.46 26.19 -24.15
N PRO A 77 0.71 26.10 -22.84
CA PRO A 77 0.54 27.24 -21.91
C PRO A 77 1.68 28.26 -22.03
N LEU A 78 1.85 28.81 -23.23
CA LEU A 78 2.82 29.85 -23.56
C LEU A 78 2.28 31.23 -23.26
N ASP A 79 3.05 32.09 -22.62
CA ASP A 79 2.67 33.48 -22.28
C ASP A 79 2.91 34.44 -23.44
N TRP A 80 1.98 34.49 -24.37
CA TRP A 80 2.03 35.34 -25.53
C TRP A 80 2.13 36.83 -25.22
N ASN A 81 1.75 37.26 -24.00
CA ASN A 81 1.90 38.65 -23.58
C ASN A 81 3.35 39.01 -23.27
N LYS A 82 4.20 38.03 -23.00
CA LYS A 82 5.63 38.22 -22.80
C LYS A 82 6.48 37.95 -24.05
N GLN A 83 5.84 37.64 -25.18
CA GLN A 83 6.54 37.46 -26.45
C GLN A 83 7.13 38.79 -26.91
N SER A 84 8.42 38.79 -27.25
CA SER A 84 9.14 39.99 -27.71
C SER A 84 9.95 39.70 -28.95
N GLY A 85 9.80 40.59 -29.98
CA GLY A 85 10.50 40.41 -31.24
C GLY A 85 10.18 39.10 -31.94
N GLY A 86 11.22 38.39 -32.41
CA GLY A 86 11.12 37.07 -33.03
C GLY A 86 11.29 35.88 -32.07
N THR A 87 11.36 36.11 -30.76
CA THR A 87 11.58 35.06 -29.77
C THR A 87 10.30 34.32 -29.45
N TYR A 88 10.43 33.04 -29.01
CA TYR A 88 9.29 32.32 -28.45
C TYR A 88 8.79 32.98 -27.15
N PRO A 89 7.46 32.89 -26.86
CA PRO A 89 6.98 33.26 -25.54
C PRO A 89 7.45 32.24 -24.51
N PRO A 90 7.76 32.66 -23.25
CA PRO A 90 8.02 31.73 -22.16
C PRO A 90 6.73 30.99 -21.76
N PHE A 91 6.86 29.91 -21.01
CA PHE A 91 5.70 29.31 -20.35
C PHE A 91 5.13 30.23 -19.25
N TYR A 92 3.83 30.14 -19.03
CA TYR A 92 3.22 30.72 -17.84
C TYR A 92 3.73 30.01 -16.60
N TYR A 93 4.01 30.77 -15.53
CA TYR A 93 4.00 30.17 -14.21
C TYR A 93 2.59 29.65 -13.89
N LEU A 94 2.49 28.42 -13.47
CA LEU A 94 1.22 27.77 -13.18
C LEU A 94 0.97 27.73 -11.66
N PRO A 95 0.42 28.82 -11.07
CA PRO A 95 0.19 28.89 -9.63
C PRO A 95 -0.92 27.93 -9.23
N LEU A 96 -0.70 27.20 -8.12
CA LEU A 96 -1.64 26.21 -7.58
C LEU A 96 -2.97 26.79 -7.09
N ASN A 97 -3.09 28.11 -6.99
CA ASN A 97 -4.27 28.79 -6.42
C ASN A 97 -5.42 29.02 -7.41
N ASP A 98 -5.18 28.93 -8.74
CA ASP A 98 -6.21 28.98 -9.78
C ASP A 98 -6.38 27.59 -10.40
N LYS A 99 -7.24 26.78 -9.77
CA LYS A 99 -7.44 25.39 -10.17
C LYS A 99 -7.92 25.19 -11.60
N ASP A 100 -8.78 26.06 -12.09
CA ASP A 100 -9.35 25.92 -13.45
C ASP A 100 -8.33 26.30 -14.53
N LYS A 101 -7.56 27.35 -14.28
CA LYS A 101 -6.50 27.77 -15.20
C LYS A 101 -5.35 26.77 -15.20
N LEU A 102 -4.95 26.31 -14.01
CA LEU A 102 -3.94 25.26 -13.83
C LEU A 102 -4.35 23.98 -14.54
N SER A 103 -5.58 23.49 -14.32
CA SER A 103 -6.07 22.26 -14.95
C SER A 103 -6.05 22.33 -16.47
N ARG A 104 -6.48 23.43 -17.08
CA ARG A 104 -6.42 23.63 -18.54
C ARG A 104 -5.00 23.70 -19.07
N ALA A 105 -4.12 24.40 -18.40
CA ALA A 105 -2.73 24.54 -18.80
C ALA A 105 -1.96 23.21 -18.68
N VAL A 106 -2.19 22.48 -17.59
CA VAL A 106 -1.62 21.13 -17.39
C VAL A 106 -2.13 20.19 -18.47
N ALA A 107 -3.44 20.17 -18.75
CA ALA A 107 -4.00 19.34 -19.80
C ALA A 107 -3.37 19.68 -21.16
N GLY A 108 -3.24 20.95 -21.49
CA GLY A 108 -2.61 21.41 -22.74
C GLY A 108 -1.17 20.92 -22.89
N LEU A 109 -0.36 20.99 -21.84
CA LEU A 109 1.02 20.53 -21.86
C LEU A 109 1.11 19.01 -21.84
N ALA A 110 0.52 18.35 -20.84
CA ALA A 110 0.63 16.90 -20.66
C ALA A 110 0.07 16.14 -21.88
N ASN A 111 -1.10 16.51 -22.38
CA ASN A 111 -1.69 15.87 -23.56
C ASN A 111 -0.85 16.10 -24.83
N SER A 112 -0.21 17.27 -24.97
CA SER A 112 0.68 17.55 -26.11
C SER A 112 1.95 16.69 -26.04
N VAL A 113 2.53 16.50 -24.86
CA VAL A 113 3.67 15.62 -24.66
C VAL A 113 3.29 14.17 -24.96
N GLN A 114 2.15 13.68 -24.44
CA GLN A 114 1.66 12.34 -24.73
C GLN A 114 1.44 12.12 -26.23
N PHE A 115 0.71 13.02 -26.87
CA PHE A 115 0.43 12.93 -28.30
C PHE A 115 1.71 12.96 -29.15
N SER A 116 2.67 13.81 -28.80
CA SER A 116 3.96 13.84 -29.50
C SER A 116 4.75 12.53 -29.31
N THR A 117 4.63 11.88 -28.14
CA THR A 117 5.25 10.57 -27.87
C THR A 117 4.57 9.47 -28.69
N ASP A 118 3.25 9.45 -28.74
CA ASP A 118 2.49 8.51 -29.57
C ASP A 118 2.85 8.66 -31.04
N CYS A 119 2.93 9.91 -31.55
CA CYS A 119 3.40 10.19 -32.91
C CYS A 119 4.84 9.69 -33.13
N ALA A 120 5.76 9.90 -32.20
CA ALA A 120 7.14 9.47 -32.33
C ALA A 120 7.26 7.95 -32.38
N VAL A 121 6.47 7.23 -31.56
CA VAL A 121 6.40 5.76 -31.60
C VAL A 121 5.73 5.26 -32.90
N MET A 122 4.67 5.92 -33.38
CA MET A 122 4.05 5.59 -34.66
C MET A 122 5.01 5.80 -35.84
N TYR A 123 5.84 6.84 -35.83
CA TYR A 123 6.92 6.98 -36.80
C TYR A 123 7.90 5.81 -36.74
N TYR A 124 8.34 5.43 -35.55
CA TYR A 124 9.24 4.29 -35.36
C TYR A 124 8.63 2.97 -35.88
N LEU A 125 7.34 2.73 -35.67
CA LEU A 125 6.66 1.52 -36.14
C LEU A 125 6.37 1.53 -37.65
N THR A 126 5.98 2.67 -38.21
CA THR A 126 5.48 2.74 -39.61
C THR A 126 6.47 3.30 -40.61
N GLY A 127 7.42 4.12 -40.17
CA GLY A 127 8.31 4.91 -41.04
C GLY A 127 7.60 6.13 -41.68
N ASN A 128 6.33 6.40 -41.34
CA ASN A 128 5.61 7.56 -41.89
C ASN A 128 6.09 8.86 -41.26
N GLU A 129 6.76 9.70 -42.08
CA GLU A 129 7.37 10.97 -41.65
C GLU A 129 6.34 12.02 -41.17
N GLU A 130 5.06 11.89 -41.52
CA GLU A 130 4.01 12.80 -41.05
C GLU A 130 3.89 12.76 -39.51
N TYR A 131 3.98 11.56 -38.91
CA TYR A 131 4.03 11.41 -37.46
C TYR A 131 5.29 12.06 -36.87
N ALA A 132 6.46 11.82 -37.48
CA ALA A 132 7.71 12.43 -37.02
C ALA A 132 7.68 13.96 -37.09
N GLN A 133 7.09 14.50 -38.16
CA GLN A 133 6.97 15.96 -38.32
C GLN A 133 6.05 16.59 -37.27
N CYS A 134 4.93 15.92 -36.95
CA CYS A 134 4.02 16.36 -35.88
C CYS A 134 4.75 16.35 -34.53
N ALA A 135 5.41 15.24 -34.19
CA ALA A 135 6.17 15.08 -32.95
C ALA A 135 7.30 16.14 -32.84
N LEU A 136 8.01 16.39 -33.95
CA LEU A 136 9.05 17.42 -34.01
C LEU A 136 8.48 18.82 -33.73
N ASN A 137 7.38 19.18 -34.36
CA ASN A 137 6.80 20.54 -34.24
C ASN A 137 6.30 20.80 -32.81
N ILE A 138 5.67 19.79 -32.18
CA ILE A 138 5.19 19.89 -30.79
C ILE A 138 6.40 19.99 -29.83
N SER A 139 7.32 19.03 -29.89
CA SER A 139 8.48 19.01 -28.99
C SER A 139 9.36 20.25 -29.16
N TYR A 140 9.56 20.72 -30.39
CA TYR A 140 10.31 21.94 -30.67
C TYR A 140 9.65 23.18 -30.06
N SER A 141 8.31 23.30 -30.18
CA SER A 141 7.58 24.42 -29.56
C SER A 141 7.71 24.39 -28.03
N ILE A 142 7.72 23.21 -27.42
CA ILE A 142 7.91 23.04 -25.98
C ILE A 142 9.33 23.49 -25.57
N VAL A 143 10.36 22.97 -26.21
CA VAL A 143 11.74 23.29 -25.81
C VAL A 143 12.10 24.76 -26.06
N MET A 144 11.54 25.36 -27.13
CA MET A 144 11.75 26.78 -27.41
C MET A 144 11.05 27.68 -26.39
N GLY A 145 9.88 27.31 -25.91
CA GLY A 145 9.19 28.00 -24.82
C GLY A 145 9.95 27.89 -23.50
N LEU A 146 10.46 26.70 -23.17
CA LEU A 146 11.29 26.45 -21.98
C LEU A 146 12.60 27.25 -22.02
N LYS A 147 13.25 27.35 -23.19
CA LYS A 147 14.44 28.20 -23.37
C LYS A 147 14.22 29.65 -22.93
N GLN A 148 13.02 30.17 -23.08
CA GLN A 148 12.67 31.54 -22.68
C GLN A 148 12.13 31.63 -21.23
N THR A 149 11.88 30.51 -20.59
CA THR A 149 11.36 30.46 -19.22
C THR A 149 12.53 30.47 -18.25
N VAL A 150 12.49 31.38 -17.27
CA VAL A 150 13.54 31.45 -16.25
C VAL A 150 13.42 30.24 -15.34
N TRP A 151 14.51 29.49 -15.18
CA TRP A 151 14.62 28.45 -14.17
C TRP A 151 15.28 29.01 -12.90
N ASP A 152 14.64 28.81 -11.76
CA ASP A 152 15.21 29.23 -10.47
C ASP A 152 16.14 28.17 -9.90
N GLU A 153 17.43 28.35 -10.10
CA GLU A 153 18.48 27.46 -9.57
C GLU A 153 18.48 27.37 -8.03
N ASN A 154 17.92 28.37 -7.36
CA ASN A 154 17.84 28.44 -5.89
C ASN A 154 16.48 28.00 -5.33
N ALA A 155 15.61 27.45 -6.19
CA ALA A 155 14.35 26.92 -5.72
C ALA A 155 14.58 25.86 -4.64
N LYS A 156 13.70 25.87 -3.62
CA LYS A 156 13.74 24.88 -2.56
C LYS A 156 13.27 23.52 -3.12
N THR A 157 13.51 22.48 -2.36
CA THR A 157 12.90 21.15 -2.59
C THR A 157 11.46 21.30 -3.03
N ASN A 158 11.07 20.60 -4.09
CA ASN A 158 9.79 20.63 -4.76
C ASN A 158 9.49 21.85 -5.66
N GLY A 159 10.46 22.71 -5.93
CA GLY A 159 10.30 23.82 -6.89
C GLY A 159 10.61 23.40 -8.32
N GLY A 160 9.60 23.41 -9.21
CA GLY A 160 9.77 23.10 -10.64
C GLY A 160 10.03 24.33 -11.51
N TRP A 161 10.26 24.10 -12.80
CA TRP A 161 10.55 25.15 -13.78
C TRP A 161 9.31 25.92 -14.20
N ILE A 162 8.24 25.20 -14.54
CA ILE A 162 6.93 25.77 -14.90
C ILE A 162 5.98 25.76 -13.69
N TYR A 163 6.16 24.79 -12.79
CA TYR A 163 5.37 24.59 -11.58
C TYR A 163 6.22 24.95 -10.36
N PRO A 164 6.25 26.20 -9.91
CA PRO A 164 7.18 26.65 -8.89
C PRO A 164 7.04 25.93 -7.54
N ASP A 165 5.89 25.31 -7.27
CA ASP A 165 5.60 24.61 -6.01
C ASP A 165 5.36 23.09 -6.21
N ASP A 166 5.65 22.53 -7.39
CA ASP A 166 5.33 21.14 -7.69
C ASP A 166 6.26 20.52 -8.75
N ASN A 167 7.54 20.37 -8.39
CA ASN A 167 8.56 19.74 -9.25
C ASN A 167 8.18 18.30 -9.62
N LEU A 168 7.62 17.55 -8.68
CA LEU A 168 7.19 16.18 -8.89
C LEU A 168 6.20 16.06 -10.07
N ARG A 169 5.17 16.91 -10.09
CA ARG A 169 4.16 16.92 -11.16
C ARG A 169 4.78 17.27 -12.49
N GLU A 170 5.62 18.30 -12.52
CA GLU A 170 6.30 18.72 -13.73
C GLU A 170 7.19 17.63 -14.32
N LEU A 171 8.06 17.04 -13.49
CA LEU A 171 8.97 15.98 -13.94
C LEU A 171 8.22 14.76 -14.47
N ARG A 172 7.07 14.40 -13.88
CA ARG A 172 6.23 13.31 -14.37
C ARG A 172 5.67 13.59 -15.76
N TYR A 173 5.16 14.78 -16.01
CA TYR A 173 4.60 15.15 -17.32
C TYR A 173 5.67 15.28 -18.39
N MET A 174 6.86 15.71 -18.04
CA MET A 174 7.97 15.94 -18.96
C MET A 174 8.86 14.73 -19.19
N ALA A 175 8.68 13.64 -18.44
CA ALA A 175 9.53 12.45 -18.49
C ALA A 175 9.60 11.79 -19.88
N SER A 176 8.56 11.90 -20.72
CA SER A 176 8.56 11.34 -22.07
C SER A 176 9.02 12.30 -23.16
N LEU A 177 9.23 13.60 -22.88
CA LEU A 177 9.78 14.54 -23.86
C LEU A 177 11.19 14.11 -24.39
N PRO A 178 12.12 13.63 -23.56
CA PRO A 178 13.37 13.04 -24.04
C PRO A 178 13.18 11.80 -24.93
N VAL A 179 12.13 11.02 -24.67
CA VAL A 179 11.77 9.84 -25.47
C VAL A 179 11.28 10.23 -26.86
N VAL A 180 10.50 11.32 -26.96
CA VAL A 180 10.13 11.89 -28.27
C VAL A 180 11.37 12.20 -29.09
N TYR A 181 12.33 12.95 -28.51
CA TYR A 181 13.58 13.27 -29.16
C TYR A 181 14.34 12.02 -29.62
N ASP A 182 14.42 11.01 -28.77
CA ASP A 182 15.11 9.75 -29.08
C ASP A 182 14.52 9.05 -30.31
N PHE A 183 13.21 8.92 -30.40
CA PHE A 183 12.54 8.27 -31.52
C PHE A 183 12.62 9.06 -32.83
N ILE A 184 12.50 10.40 -32.77
CA ILE A 184 12.53 11.23 -33.98
C ILE A 184 13.94 11.72 -34.37
N TYR A 185 14.97 11.37 -33.59
CA TYR A 185 16.34 11.79 -33.89
C TYR A 185 16.81 11.43 -35.30
N PRO A 186 16.60 10.20 -35.82
CA PRO A 186 16.95 9.89 -37.19
C PRO A 186 16.27 10.81 -38.24
N TYR A 187 15.01 11.18 -37.97
CA TYR A 187 14.27 12.12 -38.84
C TYR A 187 14.85 13.53 -38.78
N ILE A 188 15.23 14.02 -37.60
CA ILE A 188 15.89 15.32 -37.44
C ILE A 188 17.22 15.32 -38.20
N MET A 189 18.01 14.24 -38.07
CA MET A 189 19.32 14.11 -38.70
C MET A 189 19.23 13.95 -40.23
N SER A 190 18.09 13.53 -40.77
CA SER A 190 17.85 13.54 -42.22
C SER A 190 17.68 14.95 -42.82
N GLY A 191 17.68 16.00 -41.99
CA GLY A 191 17.54 17.39 -42.43
C GLY A 191 16.13 17.95 -42.28
N ALA A 192 15.26 17.30 -41.51
CA ALA A 192 13.92 17.75 -41.18
C ALA A 192 13.91 19.17 -40.60
N LYS A 193 12.90 19.93 -40.89
CA LYS A 193 12.69 21.30 -40.40
C LYS A 193 11.49 21.36 -39.47
N ALA A 194 11.67 22.01 -38.31
CA ALA A 194 10.60 22.28 -37.37
C ALA A 194 9.81 23.52 -37.73
N TYR A 195 8.51 23.48 -37.51
CA TYR A 195 7.65 24.66 -37.64
C TYR A 195 7.86 25.62 -36.47
N ASN A 196 8.30 26.84 -36.74
CA ASN A 196 8.39 27.87 -35.74
C ASN A 196 7.05 28.60 -35.59
N LEU A 197 6.45 28.49 -34.40
CA LEU A 197 5.14 29.02 -34.06
C LEU A 197 5.08 30.58 -34.09
N VAL A 198 6.23 31.25 -33.92
CA VAL A 198 6.35 32.70 -33.92
C VAL A 198 6.54 33.26 -35.35
N SER A 199 7.55 32.74 -36.06
CA SER A 199 7.84 33.17 -37.43
C SER A 199 6.86 32.62 -38.49
N LYS A 200 6.15 31.52 -38.12
CA LYS A 200 5.28 30.75 -38.99
C LYS A 200 5.98 30.12 -40.21
N HIS A 201 7.26 29.90 -40.10
CA HIS A 201 8.09 29.25 -41.11
C HIS A 201 8.77 27.99 -40.56
N ASN A 202 9.12 27.09 -41.48
CA ASN A 202 9.90 25.92 -41.14
C ASN A 202 11.41 26.29 -41.07
N GLU A 203 12.08 25.97 -40.00
CA GLU A 203 13.47 26.23 -39.74
C GLU A 203 14.24 24.99 -39.27
N LYS A 204 15.58 25.00 -39.37
CA LYS A 204 16.40 23.94 -38.81
C LYS A 204 16.24 23.95 -37.31
N PRO A 205 15.87 22.80 -36.65
CA PRO A 205 15.75 22.76 -35.19
C PRO A 205 17.10 22.98 -34.50
N GLU A 206 17.08 23.77 -33.42
CA GLU A 206 18.23 24.03 -32.57
C GLU A 206 18.42 22.88 -31.58
N LEU A 207 19.29 21.90 -31.89
CA LEU A 207 19.49 20.71 -31.04
C LEU A 207 20.06 21.07 -29.67
N ASP A 208 20.90 22.09 -29.57
CA ASP A 208 21.45 22.56 -28.29
C ASP A 208 20.35 22.96 -27.30
N VAL A 209 19.18 23.40 -27.79
CA VAL A 209 18.04 23.73 -26.92
C VAL A 209 17.42 22.48 -26.30
N TYR A 210 17.31 21.38 -27.04
CA TYR A 210 16.92 20.10 -26.48
C TYR A 210 17.89 19.65 -25.38
N GLN A 211 19.19 19.72 -25.66
CA GLN A 211 20.24 19.35 -24.71
C GLN A 211 20.22 20.23 -23.44
N TYR A 212 19.98 21.52 -23.59
CA TYR A 212 19.79 22.46 -22.50
C TYR A 212 18.58 22.06 -21.63
N VAL A 213 17.43 21.78 -22.24
CA VAL A 213 16.20 21.39 -21.53
C VAL A 213 16.40 20.07 -20.78
N PHE A 214 17.00 19.07 -21.41
CA PHE A 214 17.27 17.78 -20.75
C PHE A 214 18.22 17.93 -19.57
N ASN A 215 19.23 18.79 -19.70
CA ASN A 215 20.15 19.08 -18.58
C ASN A 215 19.41 19.75 -17.41
N ILE A 216 18.51 20.71 -17.66
CA ILE A 216 17.73 21.36 -16.61
C ILE A 216 16.83 20.33 -15.90
N TYR A 217 16.10 19.48 -16.65
CA TYR A 217 15.22 18.49 -16.04
C TYR A 217 15.97 17.41 -15.24
N ALA A 218 17.10 16.92 -15.75
CA ALA A 218 17.96 16.01 -14.99
C ALA A 218 18.50 16.67 -13.71
N ARG A 219 18.91 17.93 -13.81
CA ARG A 219 19.39 18.73 -12.68
C ARG A 219 18.27 19.01 -11.68
N SER A 220 17.06 19.33 -12.15
CA SER A 220 15.90 19.59 -11.30
C SER A 220 15.54 18.37 -10.46
N ALA A 221 15.58 17.16 -11.05
CA ALA A 221 15.34 15.92 -10.29
C ALA A 221 16.40 15.73 -9.18
N VAL A 222 17.68 16.01 -9.49
CA VAL A 222 18.78 15.81 -8.53
C VAL A 222 18.87 16.90 -7.46
N GLU A 223 18.50 18.14 -7.78
CA GLU A 223 18.69 19.30 -6.88
C GLU A 223 17.41 19.78 -6.20
N HIS A 224 16.25 19.59 -6.84
CA HIS A 224 14.95 20.07 -6.35
C HIS A 224 13.95 18.94 -6.02
N GLY A 225 14.35 17.68 -6.13
CA GLY A 225 13.51 16.53 -5.85
C GLY A 225 13.27 16.29 -4.35
N HIS A 226 12.75 15.10 -4.02
CA HIS A 226 12.40 14.75 -2.65
C HIS A 226 12.77 13.30 -2.33
N SER A 227 13.88 13.11 -1.60
CA SER A 227 14.37 11.80 -1.16
C SER A 227 13.54 11.20 -0.01
N GLY A 228 13.75 9.92 0.28
CA GLY A 228 13.13 9.22 1.42
C GLY A 228 11.62 8.96 1.25
N SER A 229 11.10 8.98 0.02
CA SER A 229 9.70 8.77 -0.29
C SER A 229 9.52 8.16 -1.69
N ASN A 230 8.27 7.84 -2.05
CA ASN A 230 7.92 7.41 -3.41
C ASN A 230 8.25 8.47 -4.50
N TRP A 231 8.45 9.72 -4.13
CA TRP A 231 8.75 10.80 -5.07
C TRP A 231 10.08 10.59 -5.80
N SER A 232 11.09 10.09 -5.10
CA SER A 232 12.40 9.79 -5.72
C SER A 232 12.30 8.97 -6.98
N VAL A 233 11.41 7.95 -7.01
CA VAL A 233 11.25 7.08 -8.18
C VAL A 233 10.44 7.75 -9.28
N LEU A 234 9.43 8.53 -8.90
CA LEU A 234 8.63 9.33 -9.84
C LEU A 234 9.50 10.35 -10.58
N GLU A 235 10.37 11.05 -9.87
CA GLU A 235 11.30 12.04 -10.39
C GLU A 235 12.44 11.38 -11.19
N ALA A 236 12.91 10.19 -10.76
CA ALA A 236 13.94 9.43 -11.46
C ALA A 236 13.55 9.04 -12.90
N SER A 237 12.26 8.97 -13.22
CA SER A 237 11.80 8.72 -14.59
C SER A 237 12.23 9.84 -15.54
N CYS A 238 12.09 11.09 -15.12
CA CYS A 238 12.56 12.23 -15.90
C CYS A 238 14.09 12.33 -15.91
N LEU A 239 14.73 12.07 -14.78
CA LEU A 239 16.19 12.02 -14.64
C LEU A 239 16.82 11.04 -15.64
N VAL A 240 16.38 9.78 -15.63
CA VAL A 240 16.95 8.73 -16.47
C VAL A 240 16.69 9.00 -17.96
N ASN A 241 15.46 9.32 -18.34
CA ASN A 241 15.13 9.59 -19.74
C ASN A 241 15.88 10.82 -20.28
N SER A 242 15.99 11.90 -19.47
CA SER A 242 16.75 13.10 -19.86
C SER A 242 18.24 12.79 -19.98
N ALA A 243 18.81 12.05 -19.02
CA ALA A 243 20.23 11.64 -19.09
C ALA A 243 20.51 10.83 -20.36
N LEU A 244 19.66 9.84 -20.66
CA LEU A 244 19.81 9.00 -21.86
C LEU A 244 19.66 9.80 -23.16
N ALA A 245 18.84 10.84 -23.18
CA ALA A 245 18.68 11.72 -24.35
C ALA A 245 19.87 12.67 -24.57
N MET A 246 20.72 12.90 -23.57
CA MET A 246 21.92 13.76 -23.73
C MET A 246 22.90 13.17 -24.73
N GLU A 247 23.49 14.03 -25.56
CA GLU A 247 24.57 13.64 -26.49
C GLU A 247 25.93 13.70 -25.84
N ASN A 248 26.14 14.60 -24.87
CA ASN A 248 27.36 14.66 -24.08
C ASN A 248 27.42 13.45 -23.13
N MET A 249 28.36 12.55 -23.38
CA MET A 249 28.54 11.30 -22.63
C MET A 249 28.91 11.53 -21.17
N ASP A 250 29.75 12.49 -20.86
CA ASP A 250 30.17 12.79 -19.48
C ASP A 250 28.96 13.27 -18.65
N MET A 251 28.10 14.09 -19.23
CA MET A 251 26.88 14.57 -18.59
C MET A 251 25.86 13.45 -18.43
N ARG A 252 25.71 12.60 -19.44
CA ARG A 252 24.85 11.41 -19.37
C ARG A 252 25.26 10.52 -18.21
N GLU A 253 26.53 10.12 -18.17
CA GLU A 253 27.07 9.26 -17.12
C GLU A 253 26.93 9.88 -15.73
N LYS A 254 27.24 11.18 -15.60
CA LYS A 254 27.07 11.92 -14.35
C LYS A 254 25.65 11.79 -13.79
N TYR A 255 24.63 12.00 -14.62
CA TYR A 255 23.25 11.93 -14.14
C TYR A 255 22.75 10.50 -13.94
N LEU A 256 23.19 9.53 -14.75
CA LEU A 256 22.91 8.13 -14.53
C LEU A 256 23.50 7.61 -13.22
N GLU A 257 24.67 8.12 -12.78
CA GLU A 257 25.23 7.78 -11.48
C GLU A 257 24.33 8.18 -10.30
N HIS A 258 23.59 9.30 -10.41
CA HIS A 258 22.60 9.66 -9.40
C HIS A 258 21.43 8.67 -9.33
N PHE A 259 21.04 8.07 -10.45
CA PHE A 259 20.05 6.98 -10.41
C PHE A 259 20.66 5.67 -9.88
N LEU A 260 21.90 5.34 -10.27
CA LEU A 260 22.50 4.02 -9.99
C LEU A 260 23.11 3.92 -8.59
N ASN A 261 23.89 4.94 -8.17
CA ASN A 261 24.82 4.80 -7.06
C ASN A 261 24.85 5.97 -6.07
N ILE A 262 24.40 7.17 -6.44
CA ILE A 262 24.58 8.38 -5.63
C ILE A 262 23.25 8.91 -5.14
N SER A 263 22.93 8.69 -3.85
CA SER A 263 21.85 9.41 -3.19
C SER A 263 22.31 10.73 -2.60
N ASN A 264 21.40 11.69 -2.53
CA ASN A 264 21.61 12.97 -1.85
C ASN A 264 20.34 13.34 -1.04
N SER A 265 20.22 14.57 -0.56
CA SER A 265 19.07 15.02 0.23
C SER A 265 17.77 15.18 -0.58
N THR A 266 17.83 15.06 -1.91
CA THR A 266 16.71 15.34 -2.82
C THR A 266 16.44 14.20 -3.80
N GLN A 267 17.33 13.22 -3.96
CA GLN A 267 17.14 12.08 -4.86
C GLN A 267 17.79 10.82 -4.28
N ASP A 268 17.04 9.73 -4.23
CA ASP A 268 17.55 8.40 -3.88
C ASP A 268 17.99 7.62 -5.11
N CYS A 269 19.11 6.93 -5.01
CA CYS A 269 19.53 5.98 -6.03
C CYS A 269 18.85 4.61 -5.85
N ILE A 270 18.82 3.82 -6.93
CA ILE A 270 18.20 2.48 -6.91
C ILE A 270 18.80 1.55 -5.85
N ARG A 271 20.11 1.68 -5.58
CA ARG A 271 20.79 0.90 -4.53
C ARG A 271 20.17 1.15 -3.15
N ASP A 272 19.83 2.42 -2.85
CA ASP A 272 19.28 2.80 -1.56
C ASP A 272 17.78 2.45 -1.47
N ILE A 273 17.02 2.59 -2.55
CA ILE A 273 15.66 2.09 -2.68
C ILE A 273 15.62 0.56 -2.44
N ALA A 274 16.57 -0.19 -3.00
CA ALA A 274 16.63 -1.64 -2.86
C ALA A 274 16.90 -2.13 -1.42
N LYS A 275 17.39 -1.27 -0.53
CA LYS A 275 17.59 -1.62 0.90
C LYS A 275 16.29 -1.94 1.63
N GLU A 276 15.16 -1.42 1.15
CA GLU A 276 13.85 -1.72 1.72
C GLU A 276 13.31 -3.10 1.30
N TYR A 277 13.89 -3.72 0.27
CA TYR A 277 13.50 -5.01 -0.27
C TYR A 277 14.54 -6.09 0.06
N LYS A 278 14.80 -6.32 1.35
CA LYS A 278 15.86 -7.26 1.82
C LYS A 278 15.57 -8.70 1.46
N ASN A 279 14.29 -9.09 1.53
CA ASN A 279 13.84 -10.44 1.30
C ASN A 279 12.82 -10.50 0.16
N LYS A 280 12.62 -11.71 -0.42
CA LYS A 280 11.50 -11.95 -1.33
C LYS A 280 10.19 -11.72 -0.58
N GLY A 281 9.36 -10.83 -1.11
CA GLY A 281 8.07 -10.48 -0.50
C GLY A 281 8.08 -9.22 0.36
N ASP A 282 9.25 -8.64 0.67
CA ASP A 282 9.32 -7.29 1.23
C ASP A 282 8.73 -6.27 0.25
N ILE A 283 8.23 -5.17 0.77
CA ILE A 283 7.63 -4.08 -0.01
C ILE A 283 8.25 -2.74 0.40
N TRP A 284 8.07 -1.73 -0.44
CA TRP A 284 8.40 -0.35 -0.06
C TRP A 284 7.56 0.08 1.16
N PRO A 285 8.16 0.75 2.18
CA PRO A 285 7.51 1.03 3.47
C PRO A 285 6.45 2.14 3.39
N GLU A 286 5.44 1.92 2.56
CA GLU A 286 4.25 2.76 2.43
C GLU A 286 2.99 1.90 2.26
N THR A 287 1.83 2.54 2.18
CA THR A 287 0.55 1.88 1.93
C THR A 287 0.43 1.39 0.49
N SER A 288 -0.58 0.58 0.19
CA SER A 288 -0.68 -0.23 -1.02
C SER A 288 -0.35 0.50 -2.34
N GLN A 289 -1.01 1.61 -2.64
CA GLN A 289 -0.84 2.30 -3.92
C GLN A 289 0.53 2.97 -4.07
N TYR A 290 1.08 3.50 -2.98
CA TYR A 290 2.40 4.13 -2.98
C TYR A 290 3.51 3.09 -3.07
N SER A 291 3.42 2.05 -2.24
CA SER A 291 4.37 0.93 -2.23
C SER A 291 4.44 0.24 -3.60
N ASN A 292 3.28 -0.07 -4.18
CA ASN A 292 3.22 -0.71 -5.50
C ASN A 292 3.76 0.20 -6.61
N GLY A 293 3.52 1.51 -6.52
CA GLY A 293 4.04 2.51 -7.47
C GLY A 293 5.57 2.57 -7.49
N VAL A 294 6.22 2.48 -6.32
CA VAL A 294 7.70 2.43 -6.25
C VAL A 294 8.24 1.18 -6.93
N ALA A 295 7.68 0.01 -6.66
CA ALA A 295 8.13 -1.24 -7.29
C ALA A 295 7.93 -1.22 -8.81
N ASP A 296 6.77 -0.74 -9.28
CA ASP A 296 6.42 -0.64 -10.70
C ASP A 296 7.37 0.29 -11.47
N LEU A 297 7.52 1.54 -11.00
CA LEU A 297 8.37 2.52 -11.68
C LEU A 297 9.84 2.12 -11.65
N THR A 298 10.32 1.57 -10.52
CA THR A 298 11.70 1.07 -10.46
C THR A 298 11.91 -0.09 -11.46
N THR A 299 10.95 -0.99 -11.60
CA THR A 299 11.01 -2.08 -12.58
C THR A 299 11.04 -1.56 -14.01
N LYS A 300 10.24 -0.53 -14.35
CA LYS A 300 10.28 0.15 -15.65
C LYS A 300 11.62 0.80 -15.94
N LEU A 301 12.20 1.46 -14.93
CA LEU A 301 13.54 2.06 -15.05
C LEU A 301 14.63 1.00 -15.22
N MET A 302 14.53 -0.15 -14.53
CA MET A 302 15.44 -1.28 -14.77
C MET A 302 15.34 -1.78 -16.21
N LEU A 303 14.14 -1.90 -16.76
CA LEU A 303 13.92 -2.34 -18.14
C LEU A 303 14.50 -1.34 -19.17
N ILE A 304 14.40 -0.03 -18.92
CA ILE A 304 15.01 1.00 -19.74
C ILE A 304 16.53 0.90 -19.67
N MET A 305 17.09 0.76 -18.47
CA MET A 305 18.54 0.67 -18.26
C MET A 305 19.12 -0.62 -18.83
N ASP A 306 18.39 -1.74 -18.81
CA ASP A 306 18.80 -2.97 -19.49
C ASP A 306 18.94 -2.75 -21.01
N ARG A 307 18.00 -2.04 -21.65
CA ARG A 307 18.12 -1.68 -23.06
C ARG A 307 19.33 -0.82 -23.35
N TYR A 308 19.61 0.13 -22.48
CA TYR A 308 20.79 0.98 -22.62
C TYR A 308 22.08 0.20 -22.36
N ASN A 309 22.16 -0.55 -21.28
CA ASN A 309 23.36 -1.31 -20.92
C ASN A 309 22.97 -2.62 -20.18
N PRO A 310 22.78 -3.73 -20.91
CA PRO A 310 22.44 -5.03 -20.32
C PRO A 310 23.46 -5.55 -19.29
N SER A 311 24.72 -5.09 -19.36
CA SER A 311 25.75 -5.53 -18.40
C SER A 311 25.52 -5.04 -16.96
N LEU A 312 24.62 -4.09 -16.75
CA LEU A 312 24.25 -3.63 -15.42
C LEU A 312 23.47 -4.68 -14.63
N GLY A 313 22.67 -5.55 -15.33
CA GLY A 313 21.92 -6.65 -14.75
C GLY A 313 21.06 -6.21 -13.56
N LEU A 314 20.36 -5.06 -13.65
CA LEU A 314 19.67 -4.45 -12.53
C LEU A 314 18.51 -5.30 -12.02
N GLY A 315 17.81 -6.00 -12.92
CA GLY A 315 16.74 -6.93 -12.57
C GLY A 315 17.24 -8.11 -11.74
N ALA A 316 18.38 -8.69 -12.11
CA ALA A 316 19.02 -9.75 -11.34
C ALA A 316 19.57 -9.23 -10.00
N LYS A 317 20.22 -8.07 -10.02
CA LYS A 317 20.85 -7.45 -8.84
C LYS A 317 19.84 -7.05 -7.78
N TYR A 318 18.69 -6.56 -8.19
CA TYR A 318 17.63 -6.04 -7.30
C TYR A 318 16.31 -6.78 -7.51
N VAL A 319 16.38 -8.11 -7.73
CA VAL A 319 15.24 -8.96 -8.09
C VAL A 319 14.06 -8.89 -7.11
N ASN A 320 14.31 -8.57 -5.85
CA ASN A 320 13.26 -8.45 -4.83
C ASN A 320 12.28 -7.31 -5.12
N ILE A 321 12.68 -6.28 -5.86
CA ILE A 321 11.80 -5.17 -6.23
C ILE A 321 10.68 -5.63 -7.18
N PRO A 322 10.96 -6.15 -8.41
CA PRO A 322 9.91 -6.69 -9.26
C PRO A 322 9.21 -7.91 -8.63
N TRP A 323 9.91 -8.69 -7.78
CA TRP A 323 9.31 -9.80 -7.04
C TRP A 323 8.16 -9.36 -6.13
N SER A 324 8.21 -8.13 -5.60
CA SER A 324 7.21 -7.59 -4.69
C SER A 324 5.88 -7.21 -5.36
N LEU A 325 5.85 -6.99 -6.67
CA LEU A 325 4.66 -6.49 -7.38
C LEU A 325 3.38 -7.29 -7.11
N PRO A 326 3.36 -8.64 -7.12
CA PRO A 326 2.14 -9.38 -6.84
C PRO A 326 1.72 -9.38 -5.37
N ARG A 327 2.52 -8.87 -4.42
CA ARG A 327 2.19 -8.86 -2.99
C ARG A 327 0.83 -8.22 -2.69
N TRP A 328 0.47 -7.16 -3.39
CA TRP A 328 -0.83 -6.51 -3.24
C TRP A 328 -2.00 -7.29 -3.86
N SER A 329 -1.72 -8.43 -4.52
CA SER A 329 -2.72 -9.45 -4.87
C SER A 329 -2.78 -10.59 -3.84
N GLU A 330 -1.83 -10.66 -2.91
CA GLU A 330 -1.74 -11.64 -1.83
C GLU A 330 -2.26 -11.08 -0.49
N LEU A 331 -2.10 -9.77 -0.26
CA LEU A 331 -2.54 -9.06 0.95
C LEU A 331 -4.01 -8.63 0.81
N VAL A 332 -4.87 -9.61 0.57
CA VAL A 332 -6.31 -9.41 0.35
C VAL A 332 -7.13 -10.29 1.28
N PHE A 333 -8.30 -9.80 1.66
CA PHE A 333 -9.35 -10.61 2.29
C PHE A 333 -9.99 -11.57 1.27
N PRO A 334 -10.70 -12.62 1.71
CA PRO A 334 -11.31 -13.59 0.79
C PRO A 334 -12.33 -13.00 -0.20
N ASN A 335 -12.89 -11.83 0.07
CA ASN A 335 -13.77 -11.10 -0.85
C ASN A 335 -13.02 -10.29 -1.91
N GLY A 336 -11.69 -10.19 -1.80
CA GLY A 336 -10.80 -9.44 -2.71
C GLY A 336 -10.45 -8.04 -2.24
N ASP A 337 -10.98 -7.59 -1.12
CA ASP A 337 -10.60 -6.31 -0.50
C ASP A 337 -9.15 -6.35 -0.01
N LEU A 338 -8.41 -5.28 -0.23
CA LEU A 338 -7.05 -5.16 0.31
C LEU A 338 -7.06 -5.04 1.84
N VAL A 339 -6.07 -5.64 2.47
CA VAL A 339 -5.68 -5.30 3.84
C VAL A 339 -5.30 -3.83 3.87
N ARG A 340 -5.93 -3.07 4.77
CA ARG A 340 -5.81 -1.61 4.80
C ARG A 340 -5.18 -1.13 6.10
N PHE A 341 -4.24 -0.21 5.97
CA PHE A 341 -3.61 0.52 7.07
C PHE A 341 -3.15 1.90 6.56
N GLY A 342 -3.09 2.90 7.45
CA GLY A 342 -2.76 4.27 7.05
C GLY A 342 -3.68 4.80 5.95
N ASP A 343 -3.12 5.55 5.00
CA ASP A 343 -3.85 6.11 3.85
C ASP A 343 -4.17 5.07 2.75
N GLY A 344 -4.06 3.79 3.06
CA GLY A 344 -4.34 2.70 2.11
C GLY A 344 -5.79 2.67 1.63
N HIS A 345 -5.97 2.21 0.40
CA HIS A 345 -7.27 1.93 -0.19
C HIS A 345 -7.71 0.48 0.04
N ARG A 346 -9.02 0.24 0.11
CA ARG A 346 -9.62 -1.10 0.17
C ARG A 346 -9.65 -1.78 -1.20
N HIS A 347 -9.72 -0.97 -2.25
CA HIS A 347 -9.81 -1.44 -3.63
C HIS A 347 -8.54 -1.10 -4.39
N GLY A 348 -8.17 -1.93 -5.35
CA GLY A 348 -6.95 -1.81 -6.15
C GLY A 348 -6.14 -3.09 -6.12
N GLY A 349 -4.84 -2.97 -5.92
CA GLY A 349 -3.89 -4.07 -5.96
C GLY A 349 -2.94 -3.96 -7.14
N ALA A 350 -2.12 -4.98 -7.36
CA ALA A 350 -1.21 -5.03 -8.50
C ALA A 350 -1.98 -5.10 -9.81
N SER A 351 -1.73 -4.15 -10.71
CA SER A 351 -2.25 -4.21 -12.08
C SER A 351 -1.53 -5.31 -12.87
N PRO A 352 -2.23 -6.16 -13.62
CA PRO A 352 -1.58 -7.15 -14.49
C PRO A 352 -0.57 -6.54 -15.48
N ILE A 353 -0.76 -5.29 -15.92
CA ILE A 353 0.18 -4.57 -16.78
C ILE A 353 1.55 -4.39 -16.10
N GLN A 354 1.58 -4.09 -14.80
CA GLN A 354 2.83 -3.99 -14.03
C GLN A 354 3.57 -5.33 -13.99
N LEU A 355 2.81 -6.42 -13.86
CA LEU A 355 3.37 -7.78 -13.90
C LEU A 355 3.91 -8.12 -15.30
N GLU A 356 3.29 -7.64 -16.38
CA GLU A 356 3.81 -7.83 -17.76
C GLU A 356 5.15 -7.11 -17.97
N VAL A 357 5.34 -5.92 -17.41
CA VAL A 357 6.63 -5.20 -17.48
C VAL A 357 7.71 -5.98 -16.72
N ALA A 358 7.39 -6.49 -15.52
CA ALA A 358 8.31 -7.32 -14.76
C ALA A 358 8.62 -8.65 -15.46
N TYR A 359 7.62 -9.23 -16.14
CA TYR A 359 7.80 -10.41 -17.00
C TYR A 359 8.77 -10.13 -18.16
N ALA A 360 8.61 -8.99 -18.82
CA ALA A 360 9.50 -8.58 -19.91
C ALA A 360 10.94 -8.35 -19.44
N LEU A 361 11.13 -7.73 -18.28
CA LEU A 361 12.45 -7.59 -17.66
C LEU A 361 13.07 -8.95 -17.35
N ALA A 362 12.27 -9.85 -16.76
CA ALA A 362 12.73 -11.20 -16.42
C ALA A 362 13.11 -12.01 -17.67
N GLU A 363 12.37 -11.89 -18.76
CA GLU A 363 12.67 -12.52 -20.04
C GLU A 363 13.98 -12.02 -20.64
N ARG A 364 14.20 -10.71 -20.66
CA ARG A 364 15.42 -10.08 -21.18
C ARG A 364 16.67 -10.46 -20.40
N GLU A 365 16.58 -10.49 -19.07
CA GLU A 365 17.72 -10.84 -18.20
C GLU A 365 17.83 -12.36 -17.90
N GLY A 366 16.95 -13.20 -18.44
CA GLY A 366 16.95 -14.66 -18.22
C GLY A 366 16.60 -15.08 -16.80
N LEU A 367 15.79 -14.30 -16.08
CA LEU A 367 15.39 -14.55 -14.70
C LEU A 367 14.21 -15.52 -14.63
N THR A 368 14.46 -16.81 -14.79
CA THR A 368 13.44 -17.86 -14.96
C THR A 368 12.41 -17.88 -13.83
N GLU A 369 12.85 -17.81 -12.57
CA GLU A 369 11.94 -17.85 -11.40
C GLU A 369 11.01 -16.63 -11.35
N LEU A 370 11.52 -15.45 -11.64
CA LEU A 370 10.73 -14.22 -11.72
C LEU A 370 9.74 -14.27 -12.88
N LYS A 371 10.21 -14.72 -14.08
CA LYS A 371 9.36 -14.88 -15.27
C LYS A 371 8.18 -15.81 -14.99
N GLU A 372 8.44 -16.99 -14.41
CA GLU A 372 7.42 -17.98 -14.07
C GLU A 372 6.40 -17.42 -13.06
N ARG A 373 6.89 -16.73 -12.02
CA ARG A 373 6.02 -16.10 -11.02
C ARG A 373 5.10 -15.05 -11.65
N MET A 374 5.63 -14.13 -12.43
CA MET A 374 4.83 -13.09 -13.10
C MET A 374 3.85 -13.70 -14.09
N GLY A 375 4.31 -14.63 -14.93
CA GLY A 375 3.48 -15.35 -15.90
C GLY A 375 2.32 -16.09 -15.24
N GLY A 376 2.56 -16.80 -14.14
CA GLY A 376 1.53 -17.49 -13.38
C GLY A 376 0.42 -16.55 -12.85
N TYR A 377 0.78 -15.38 -12.33
CA TYR A 377 -0.20 -14.37 -11.89
C TYR A 377 -1.00 -13.79 -13.05
N ILE A 378 -0.33 -13.42 -14.16
CA ILE A 378 -0.97 -12.87 -15.35
C ILE A 378 -1.97 -13.88 -15.92
N LEU A 379 -1.53 -15.13 -16.16
CA LEU A 379 -2.37 -16.20 -16.72
C LEU A 379 -3.57 -16.52 -15.83
N ARG A 380 -3.41 -16.50 -14.51
CA ARG A 380 -4.54 -16.65 -13.59
C ARG A 380 -5.57 -15.53 -13.82
N LYS A 381 -5.16 -14.27 -13.92
CA LYS A 381 -6.08 -13.15 -14.17
C LYS A 381 -6.77 -13.24 -15.52
N ILE A 382 -6.06 -13.72 -16.55
CA ILE A 382 -6.63 -14.01 -17.89
C ILE A 382 -7.68 -15.11 -17.77
N ASN A 383 -7.37 -16.23 -17.13
CA ASN A 383 -8.28 -17.37 -16.98
C ASN A 383 -9.53 -17.02 -16.14
N GLU A 384 -9.40 -16.13 -15.18
CA GLU A 384 -10.52 -15.58 -14.38
C GLU A 384 -11.37 -14.57 -15.18
N GLY A 385 -11.01 -14.21 -16.41
CA GLY A 385 -11.66 -13.16 -17.20
C GLY A 385 -11.50 -11.74 -16.63
N LYS A 386 -10.53 -11.54 -15.73
CA LYS A 386 -10.26 -10.24 -15.08
C LYS A 386 -9.21 -9.41 -15.79
N TYR A 387 -8.57 -9.97 -16.78
CA TYR A 387 -7.56 -9.29 -17.59
C TYR A 387 -7.58 -9.84 -19.00
N ASN A 388 -7.49 -8.98 -20.00
CA ASN A 388 -7.51 -9.33 -21.42
C ASN A 388 -6.39 -8.62 -22.18
N ARG A 389 -5.19 -8.65 -21.65
CA ARG A 389 -3.99 -7.98 -22.14
C ARG A 389 -4.14 -6.43 -22.16
N PRO A 390 -3.07 -5.67 -22.41
CA PRO A 390 -3.14 -4.21 -22.47
C PRO A 390 -4.15 -3.69 -23.52
N VAL A 391 -4.81 -2.60 -23.18
CA VAL A 391 -5.73 -1.87 -24.08
C VAL A 391 -5.35 -0.39 -24.14
N VAL A 392 -5.66 0.28 -25.23
CA VAL A 392 -5.37 1.70 -25.42
C VAL A 392 -6.46 2.55 -24.76
N ASP A 393 -6.06 3.60 -24.05
CA ASP A 393 -6.98 4.63 -23.58
C ASP A 393 -7.52 5.43 -24.77
N GLU A 394 -8.83 5.48 -24.93
CA GLU A 394 -9.47 6.15 -26.08
C GLU A 394 -9.16 7.65 -26.19
N LYS A 395 -8.84 8.29 -25.07
CA LYS A 395 -8.64 9.73 -24.99
C LYS A 395 -7.33 10.09 -24.32
N TYR A 396 -6.73 11.19 -24.77
CA TYR A 396 -5.65 11.82 -24.02
C TYR A 396 -6.22 12.36 -22.72
N SER A 397 -5.72 11.85 -21.63
CA SER A 397 -6.04 12.30 -20.28
C SER A 397 -4.75 12.75 -19.58
N ILE A 398 -4.87 13.55 -18.53
CA ILE A 398 -3.71 13.93 -17.74
C ILE A 398 -3.15 12.66 -17.10
N ALA A 399 -2.17 12.05 -17.75
CA ALA A 399 -1.50 10.88 -17.23
C ALA A 399 -0.73 11.26 -15.97
N VAL A 400 -1.01 10.54 -14.89
CA VAL A 400 -0.27 10.65 -13.66
C VAL A 400 1.04 9.85 -13.75
N GLU A 401 1.06 8.84 -14.60
CA GLU A 401 2.20 7.96 -14.82
C GLU A 401 3.08 8.45 -15.99
N PRO A 402 4.43 8.39 -15.85
CA PRO A 402 5.35 8.77 -16.93
C PRO A 402 5.40 7.79 -18.10
N TYR A 403 4.77 6.62 -17.95
CA TYR A 403 4.73 5.56 -18.96
C TYR A 403 3.30 5.13 -19.24
N TYR A 404 2.88 5.15 -20.50
CA TYR A 404 1.49 4.94 -20.94
C TYR A 404 1.45 4.13 -22.25
N ASP A 405 0.32 4.11 -22.91
CA ASP A 405 -0.05 3.24 -24.04
C ASP A 405 1.10 2.75 -24.94
N PRO A 406 1.87 3.59 -25.62
CA PRO A 406 2.83 3.09 -26.59
C PRO A 406 3.95 2.29 -25.93
N ALA A 407 4.35 2.59 -24.69
CA ALA A 407 5.34 1.81 -23.96
C ALA A 407 4.85 0.36 -23.73
N MET A 408 3.57 0.17 -23.46
CA MET A 408 3.00 -1.18 -23.25
C MET A 408 3.06 -2.01 -24.53
N LEU A 409 2.77 -1.42 -25.70
CA LEU A 409 2.94 -2.11 -26.98
C LEU A 409 4.41 -2.50 -27.24
N LEU A 410 5.34 -1.63 -26.85
CA LEU A 410 6.77 -1.90 -27.05
C LEU A 410 7.31 -2.99 -26.11
N TRP A 411 6.85 -3.01 -24.85
CA TRP A 411 7.48 -3.77 -23.75
C TRP A 411 6.82 -5.11 -23.47
N CYS A 412 5.47 -5.18 -23.49
CA CYS A 412 4.77 -6.40 -23.14
C CYS A 412 5.08 -7.55 -24.10
N ALA A 413 5.27 -8.76 -23.58
CA ALA A 413 5.57 -9.96 -24.36
C ALA A 413 4.41 -10.34 -25.29
N GLY A 414 4.68 -10.93 -26.45
CA GLY A 414 3.64 -11.40 -27.38
C GLY A 414 2.73 -12.42 -26.72
N GLU A 415 3.33 -13.41 -26.07
CA GLU A 415 2.67 -14.49 -25.35
C GLU A 415 3.20 -14.56 -23.92
N ILE A 416 2.34 -14.91 -22.97
CA ILE A 416 2.70 -15.14 -21.59
C ILE A 416 2.82 -16.62 -21.34
N GLU A 417 4.00 -17.06 -20.91
CA GLU A 417 4.29 -18.43 -20.51
C GLU A 417 4.26 -18.55 -18.99
N GLY A 418 3.93 -19.72 -18.47
CA GLY A 418 3.93 -20.03 -17.05
C GLY A 418 2.81 -20.98 -16.67
N THR A 419 2.82 -21.41 -15.43
CA THR A 419 1.74 -22.20 -14.85
C THR A 419 0.82 -21.26 -14.08
N PRO A 420 -0.50 -21.20 -14.37
CA PRO A 420 -1.42 -20.40 -13.58
C PRO A 420 -1.29 -20.75 -12.10
N ASN A 421 -0.81 -19.82 -11.31
CA ASN A 421 -0.59 -20.07 -9.89
C ASN A 421 -1.92 -20.12 -9.14
N GLU A 422 -2.25 -21.28 -8.58
CA GLU A 422 -3.02 -21.30 -7.34
C GLU A 422 -2.07 -20.79 -6.24
N THR A 423 -2.15 -19.51 -5.93
CA THR A 423 -1.31 -18.94 -4.87
C THR A 423 -1.74 -19.57 -3.56
N LYS A 424 -0.96 -20.54 -3.07
CA LYS A 424 -1.11 -21.03 -1.69
C LYS A 424 -0.71 -19.87 -0.78
N LEU A 425 -1.70 -19.08 -0.34
CA LEU A 425 -1.44 -17.99 0.60
C LEU A 425 -0.95 -18.57 1.91
N PRO A 426 0.05 -17.97 2.54
CA PRO A 426 0.54 -18.42 3.84
C PRO A 426 -0.56 -18.31 4.90
N ARG A 427 -0.51 -19.15 5.90
CA ARG A 427 -1.46 -19.12 7.02
C ARG A 427 -1.35 -17.82 7.80
N THR A 428 -0.14 -17.34 7.98
CA THR A 428 0.19 -16.05 8.58
C THR A 428 1.19 -15.31 7.71
N ASP A 429 1.20 -14.00 7.86
CA ASP A 429 2.01 -13.11 7.06
C ASP A 429 2.35 -11.84 7.84
N ASN A 430 3.37 -11.12 7.44
CA ASN A 430 3.74 -9.87 8.06
C ASN A 430 4.22 -8.81 7.06
N LEU A 431 4.03 -7.54 7.45
CA LEU A 431 4.68 -6.38 6.88
C LEU A 431 5.35 -5.64 8.03
N SER A 432 6.65 -5.83 8.20
CA SER A 432 7.38 -5.35 9.37
C SER A 432 7.34 -3.82 9.55
N HIS A 433 7.40 -3.06 8.44
CA HIS A 433 7.33 -1.59 8.48
C HIS A 433 5.97 -1.06 9.00
N ALA A 434 4.89 -1.79 8.72
CA ALA A 434 3.54 -1.47 9.19
C ALA A 434 3.22 -2.10 10.55
N GLY A 435 4.14 -2.86 11.13
CA GLY A 435 3.86 -3.68 12.32
C GLY A 435 2.63 -4.56 12.11
N LEU A 436 2.43 -5.04 10.86
CA LEU A 436 1.25 -5.79 10.47
C LEU A 436 1.50 -7.28 10.60
N TYR A 437 0.63 -7.95 11.32
CA TYR A 437 0.66 -9.40 11.55
C TYR A 437 -0.70 -9.98 11.21
N LEU A 438 -0.72 -10.76 10.13
CA LEU A 438 -1.92 -11.24 9.46
C LEU A 438 -2.13 -12.72 9.73
N GLN A 439 -3.38 -13.10 10.02
CA GLN A 439 -3.81 -14.48 10.21
C GLN A 439 -4.95 -14.78 9.24
N ARG A 440 -4.80 -15.85 8.45
CA ARG A 440 -5.82 -16.38 7.53
C ARG A 440 -6.28 -17.75 8.00
N ASN A 441 -7.58 -17.96 8.08
CA ASN A 441 -8.17 -19.27 8.20
C ASN A 441 -9.21 -19.44 7.08
N LEU A 442 -8.70 -19.69 5.87
CA LEU A 442 -9.53 -19.94 4.69
C LEU A 442 -10.20 -21.31 4.90
N SER A 443 -11.52 -21.33 4.79
CA SER A 443 -12.28 -22.57 5.04
C SER A 443 -11.98 -23.65 3.99
N PRO A 444 -11.98 -24.93 4.37
CA PRO A 444 -11.91 -26.04 3.43
C PRO A 444 -13.09 -26.09 2.45
N THR A 445 -14.18 -25.35 2.68
CA THR A 445 -15.28 -25.22 1.71
C THR A 445 -14.89 -24.41 0.46
N GLY A 446 -13.82 -23.64 0.52
CA GLY A 446 -13.41 -22.72 -0.55
C GLY A 446 -14.33 -21.50 -0.72
N LYS A 447 -15.39 -21.35 0.08
CA LYS A 447 -16.31 -20.22 0.00
C LYS A 447 -15.78 -19.03 0.80
N LYS A 448 -15.88 -17.83 0.23
CA LYS A 448 -15.46 -16.59 0.91
C LYS A 448 -16.23 -16.33 2.22
N GLU A 449 -17.53 -16.70 2.27
CA GLU A 449 -18.41 -16.53 3.43
C GLU A 449 -17.98 -17.39 4.63
N ASP A 450 -17.21 -18.44 4.41
CA ASP A 450 -16.75 -19.36 5.45
C ASP A 450 -15.31 -19.06 5.90
N GLY A 451 -14.64 -18.13 5.25
CA GLY A 451 -13.30 -17.68 5.63
C GLY A 451 -13.33 -16.86 6.93
N LEU A 452 -12.24 -16.97 7.68
CA LEU A 452 -11.91 -16.07 8.79
C LEU A 452 -10.53 -15.45 8.51
N MET A 453 -10.41 -14.17 8.73
CA MET A 453 -9.14 -13.46 8.56
C MET A 453 -9.12 -12.23 9.47
N ALA A 454 -7.96 -11.99 10.07
CA ALA A 454 -7.73 -10.86 10.94
C ALA A 454 -6.27 -10.42 10.89
N PHE A 455 -6.01 -9.18 11.28
CA PHE A 455 -4.65 -8.70 11.45
C PHE A 455 -4.56 -7.71 12.62
N VAL A 456 -3.34 -7.52 13.12
CA VAL A 456 -2.96 -6.39 13.97
C VAL A 456 -2.00 -5.53 13.17
N ALA A 457 -2.16 -4.21 13.18
CA ALA A 457 -1.25 -3.28 12.50
C ALA A 457 -1.08 -1.96 13.23
N GLY A 458 0.10 -1.35 13.08
CA GLY A 458 0.38 0.01 13.50
C GLY A 458 1.88 0.31 13.53
N ALA A 459 2.29 1.37 12.89
CA ALA A 459 3.69 1.78 12.83
C ALA A 459 3.85 3.25 12.43
N SER A 460 5.07 3.74 12.52
CA SER A 460 5.51 5.01 11.95
C SER A 460 6.11 4.78 10.57
N PHE A 461 5.47 5.31 9.54
CA PHE A 461 5.93 5.30 8.15
C PHE A 461 5.26 6.45 7.38
N VAL A 462 5.65 6.68 6.13
CA VAL A 462 5.00 7.69 5.28
C VAL A 462 3.53 7.31 5.04
N HIS A 463 2.62 8.28 5.13
CA HIS A 463 1.17 8.09 5.06
C HIS A 463 0.59 7.19 6.17
N SER A 464 1.27 7.07 7.31
CA SER A 464 0.78 6.30 8.45
C SER A 464 -0.34 7.02 9.22
N HIS A 465 -1.06 6.24 10.00
CA HIS A 465 -2.03 6.72 10.99
C HIS A 465 -1.57 6.37 12.41
N ALA A 466 -1.95 7.19 13.36
CA ALA A 466 -1.76 6.92 14.77
C ALA A 466 -2.82 5.91 15.25
N GLY A 467 -2.69 4.67 14.82
CA GLY A 467 -3.66 3.60 15.05
C GLY A 467 -3.29 2.61 16.16
N GLY A 468 -2.13 2.77 16.79
CA GLY A 468 -1.66 1.82 17.79
C GLY A 468 -1.64 0.39 17.26
N MET A 469 -2.20 -0.54 18.02
CA MET A 469 -2.44 -1.95 17.61
C MET A 469 -3.87 -2.10 17.05
N ASN A 470 -4.14 -1.47 15.91
CA ASN A 470 -5.44 -1.56 15.23
C ASN A 470 -5.71 -2.99 14.71
N ILE A 471 -6.99 -3.39 14.66
CA ILE A 471 -7.44 -4.65 14.05
C ILE A 471 -8.55 -4.42 13.03
N GLU A 472 -8.60 -5.29 12.03
CA GLU A 472 -9.80 -5.55 11.23
C GLU A 472 -10.18 -7.04 11.30
N LEU A 473 -11.49 -7.33 11.29
CA LEU A 473 -12.04 -8.67 11.39
C LEU A 473 -12.94 -8.96 10.19
N TYR A 474 -12.63 -10.04 9.49
CA TYR A 474 -13.40 -10.53 8.34
C TYR A 474 -14.33 -11.67 8.75
N GLY A 475 -15.53 -11.70 8.21
CA GLY A 475 -16.44 -12.83 8.42
C GLY A 475 -17.68 -12.76 7.52
N LYS A 476 -18.16 -13.90 7.14
CA LYS A 476 -19.38 -14.06 6.31
C LYS A 476 -19.32 -13.32 4.96
N GLY A 477 -18.10 -13.20 4.40
CA GLY A 477 -17.91 -12.62 3.08
C GLY A 477 -17.47 -11.15 3.07
N GLU A 478 -17.40 -10.49 4.23
CA GLU A 478 -17.13 -9.05 4.33
C GLU A 478 -16.18 -8.71 5.48
N VAL A 479 -15.47 -7.57 5.35
CA VAL A 479 -14.76 -6.96 6.47
C VAL A 479 -15.77 -6.17 7.29
N ILE A 480 -16.08 -6.66 8.49
CA ILE A 480 -17.16 -6.12 9.32
C ILE A 480 -16.69 -5.43 10.60
N GLY A 481 -15.64 -5.95 11.26
CA GLY A 481 -14.88 -5.17 12.23
C GLY A 481 -13.89 -4.30 11.47
N VAL A 482 -14.08 -2.99 11.49
CA VAL A 482 -13.45 -2.09 10.51
C VAL A 482 -12.57 -1.01 11.14
N ASP A 483 -11.52 -0.66 10.41
CA ASP A 483 -10.78 0.59 10.56
C ASP A 483 -11.56 1.74 9.90
N GLY A 484 -11.51 2.95 10.44
CA GLY A 484 -12.17 4.13 9.87
C GLY A 484 -11.70 4.49 8.45
N GLY A 485 -10.50 4.05 8.09
CA GLY A 485 -9.87 4.32 6.79
C GLY A 485 -9.36 5.75 6.68
N ARG A 486 -9.43 6.31 5.49
CA ARG A 486 -8.93 7.65 5.20
C ARG A 486 -10.05 8.63 4.84
N GLY A 487 -9.77 9.92 4.95
CA GLY A 487 -10.57 10.99 4.35
C GLY A 487 -9.80 11.69 3.22
N ALA A 488 -10.38 12.75 2.67
CA ALA A 488 -9.66 13.61 1.73
C ALA A 488 -8.63 14.46 2.49
N TYR A 489 -7.42 14.58 1.93
CA TYR A 489 -6.37 15.44 2.47
C TYR A 489 -6.85 16.88 2.70
N GLN A 490 -6.33 17.52 3.74
CA GLN A 490 -6.66 18.89 4.14
C GLN A 490 -8.14 19.07 4.53
N LYS A 491 -8.87 18.00 4.80
CA LYS A 491 -10.20 18.03 5.42
C LYS A 491 -10.10 17.66 6.88
N ASP A 492 -10.90 18.35 7.69
CA ASP A 492 -10.91 18.19 9.14
C ASP A 492 -11.12 16.72 9.56
N ILE A 493 -12.02 16.02 8.89
CA ILE A 493 -12.31 14.60 9.16
C ILE A 493 -11.08 13.70 8.94
N HIS A 494 -10.25 13.98 7.93
CA HIS A 494 -9.04 13.22 7.69
C HIS A 494 -7.99 13.52 8.76
N GLU A 495 -7.71 14.81 8.96
CA GLU A 495 -6.57 15.27 9.78
C GLU A 495 -6.82 15.12 11.28
N ASN A 496 -8.07 15.23 11.75
CA ASN A 496 -8.42 15.21 13.16
C ASN A 496 -9.22 13.99 13.61
N TYR A 497 -9.54 13.06 12.71
CA TYR A 497 -10.22 11.81 13.03
C TYR A 497 -9.56 10.61 12.37
N SER A 498 -9.61 10.51 11.02
CA SER A 498 -9.18 9.28 10.32
C SER A 498 -7.74 8.86 10.64
N ARG A 499 -6.86 9.82 10.86
CA ARG A 499 -5.45 9.58 11.19
C ARG A 499 -5.16 9.36 12.68
N LEU A 500 -6.17 9.46 13.55
CA LEU A 500 -5.99 9.45 15.00
C LEU A 500 -6.69 8.25 15.65
N TYR A 501 -6.29 7.94 16.87
CA TYR A 501 -6.70 6.75 17.61
C TYR A 501 -8.20 6.46 17.64
N ALA A 502 -9.06 7.50 17.67
CA ALA A 502 -10.51 7.31 17.76
C ALA A 502 -11.14 6.69 16.50
N ALA A 503 -10.43 6.65 15.37
CA ALA A 503 -10.88 6.00 14.14
C ALA A 503 -10.47 4.52 14.06
N HIS A 504 -9.75 4.02 15.06
CA HIS A 504 -9.10 2.70 15.00
C HIS A 504 -9.58 1.77 16.13
N ASN A 505 -9.50 0.46 15.89
CA ASN A 505 -9.83 -0.58 16.87
C ASN A 505 -8.63 -0.84 17.79
N CYS A 506 -8.37 0.06 18.73
CA CYS A 506 -7.19 0.05 19.60
C CYS A 506 -7.56 0.44 21.04
N VAL A 507 -6.56 0.71 21.86
CA VAL A 507 -6.74 1.27 23.21
C VAL A 507 -6.14 2.67 23.27
N ILE A 508 -6.88 3.61 23.83
CA ILE A 508 -6.43 4.97 24.13
C ILE A 508 -6.14 5.07 25.62
N SER A 509 -4.91 5.32 25.98
CA SER A 509 -4.51 5.51 27.39
C SER A 509 -4.60 6.98 27.80
N ASN A 510 -5.21 7.24 28.96
CA ASN A 510 -5.32 8.57 29.58
C ASN A 510 -5.98 9.66 28.69
N GLY A 511 -6.77 9.25 27.67
CA GLY A 511 -7.47 10.14 26.77
C GLY A 511 -6.57 10.97 25.85
N LYS A 512 -5.37 10.49 25.56
CA LYS A 512 -4.37 11.22 24.77
C LYS A 512 -3.98 10.43 23.53
N SER A 513 -3.62 11.13 22.48
CA SER A 513 -2.94 10.57 21.33
C SER A 513 -1.43 10.61 21.56
N SER A 514 -0.74 9.51 21.32
CA SER A 514 0.73 9.40 21.37
C SER A 514 1.37 9.53 20.02
N SER A 515 0.67 10.08 19.05
CA SER A 515 1.21 10.32 17.72
C SER A 515 2.28 11.39 17.71
N TYR A 516 3.24 11.23 16.83
CA TYR A 516 4.29 12.19 16.50
C TYR A 516 4.44 12.30 14.98
N GLY A 517 5.23 13.26 14.55
CA GLY A 517 5.39 13.58 13.14
C GLY A 517 4.58 14.78 12.72
N ASP A 518 4.37 14.92 11.43
CA ASP A 518 3.65 16.03 10.85
C ASP A 518 2.56 15.55 9.88
N TRP A 519 2.16 16.43 8.97
CA TRP A 519 1.02 16.27 8.10
C TRP A 519 0.95 14.91 7.37
N VAL A 520 1.99 14.46 6.66
CA VAL A 520 1.94 13.17 5.92
C VAL A 520 2.59 12.01 6.65
N ASN A 521 3.38 12.29 7.68
CA ASN A 521 4.20 11.31 8.38
C ASN A 521 3.76 11.15 9.85
N LEU A 522 2.47 11.31 10.11
CA LEU A 522 1.93 11.05 11.42
C LEU A 522 2.05 9.56 11.73
N GLY A 523 2.56 9.22 12.90
CA GLY A 523 2.75 7.84 13.29
C GLY A 523 2.90 7.67 14.79
N THR A 524 3.18 6.43 15.16
CA THR A 524 3.45 5.99 16.53
C THR A 524 4.71 5.13 16.53
N SER A 525 5.13 4.65 17.70
CA SER A 525 6.10 3.55 17.76
C SER A 525 5.58 2.33 17.02
N THR A 526 6.48 1.53 16.47
CA THR A 526 6.10 0.33 15.71
C THR A 526 5.51 -0.73 16.64
N VAL A 527 4.45 -1.39 16.19
CA VAL A 527 3.94 -2.60 16.81
C VAL A 527 4.89 -3.76 16.53
N GLU A 528 5.34 -4.44 17.56
CA GLU A 528 6.29 -5.54 17.46
C GLU A 528 5.60 -6.88 17.77
N MET A 529 5.98 -7.94 17.04
CA MET A 529 5.54 -9.30 17.33
C MET A 529 6.30 -9.86 18.54
N VAL A 530 5.56 -10.37 19.52
CA VAL A 530 6.09 -11.11 20.66
C VAL A 530 6.12 -12.61 20.35
N SER A 531 5.01 -13.12 19.84
CA SER A 531 4.90 -14.51 19.38
C SER A 531 3.71 -14.68 18.43
N MET A 532 3.82 -15.64 17.52
CA MET A 532 2.79 -15.97 16.52
C MET A 532 2.86 -17.46 16.20
N GLU A 533 1.74 -18.12 15.99
CA GLU A 533 1.70 -19.47 15.43
C GLU A 533 0.59 -19.56 14.36
N PRO A 534 1.00 -20.04 13.16
CA PRO A 534 2.38 -20.27 12.73
C PRO A 534 3.20 -18.97 12.66
N GLU A 535 4.52 -19.07 12.72
CA GLU A 535 5.37 -17.94 12.34
C GLU A 535 5.07 -17.52 10.87
N PRO A 536 5.28 -16.26 10.49
CA PRO A 536 5.03 -15.81 9.13
C PRO A 536 5.71 -16.71 8.09
N TRP A 537 4.93 -17.19 7.11
CA TRP A 537 5.34 -18.08 6.02
C TRP A 537 5.66 -19.53 6.41
N GLU A 538 5.55 -19.89 7.69
CA GLU A 538 5.74 -21.28 8.15
C GLU A 538 4.42 -22.08 8.12
N ASP A 539 4.56 -23.40 8.17
CA ASP A 539 3.42 -24.31 8.23
C ASP A 539 2.75 -24.30 9.62
N ALA A 540 1.43 -24.23 9.65
CA ALA A 540 0.66 -24.29 10.88
C ALA A 540 0.66 -25.68 11.52
N VAL A 541 0.80 -25.77 12.85
CA VAL A 541 0.61 -27.03 13.55
C VAL A 541 -0.87 -27.44 13.63
N SER A 542 -1.81 -26.50 13.43
CA SER A 542 -3.26 -26.74 13.43
C SER A 542 -3.95 -26.05 12.26
N GLU A 543 -4.84 -26.76 11.59
CA GLU A 543 -5.73 -26.17 10.57
C GLU A 543 -6.81 -25.23 11.17
N ASN A 544 -7.14 -25.40 12.45
CA ASN A 544 -8.26 -24.72 13.11
C ASN A 544 -7.85 -23.48 13.91
N TYR A 545 -6.62 -23.41 14.38
CA TYR A 545 -6.17 -22.40 15.31
C TYR A 545 -5.00 -21.62 14.77
N SER A 546 -4.97 -20.35 15.10
CA SER A 546 -3.79 -19.49 15.00
C SER A 546 -3.92 -18.34 15.98
N TYR A 547 -2.80 -17.73 16.36
CA TYR A 547 -2.80 -16.57 17.22
C TYR A 547 -1.59 -15.68 16.93
N SER A 548 -1.68 -14.41 17.36
CA SER A 548 -0.54 -13.51 17.47
C SER A 548 -0.59 -12.77 18.81
N THR A 549 0.56 -12.57 19.44
CA THR A 549 0.74 -11.63 20.55
C THR A 549 1.68 -10.54 20.11
N THR A 550 1.24 -9.30 20.20
CA THR A 550 1.97 -8.11 19.80
C THR A 550 2.13 -7.17 20.98
N ILE A 551 3.20 -6.36 20.95
CA ILE A 551 3.49 -5.34 21.95
C ILE A 551 3.68 -3.98 21.31
N PHE A 552 3.32 -2.95 22.04
CA PHE A 552 3.40 -1.57 21.59
C PHE A 552 3.72 -0.66 22.76
N GLU A 553 4.81 0.08 22.63
CA GLU A 553 5.15 1.14 23.57
C GLU A 553 4.57 2.45 23.09
N ASP A 554 3.47 2.89 23.71
CA ASP A 554 2.81 4.15 23.41
C ASP A 554 3.58 5.29 24.04
N LYS A 555 4.57 5.81 23.31
CA LYS A 555 5.46 6.89 23.72
C LYS A 555 5.22 8.11 22.84
N ALA A 556 4.56 9.14 23.37
CA ALA A 556 4.49 10.41 22.70
C ALA A 556 5.30 11.46 23.43
N MET A 557 5.83 12.44 22.71
CA MET A 557 6.53 13.57 23.32
C MET A 557 5.63 14.30 24.31
N GLY A 558 5.95 14.24 25.60
CA GLY A 558 5.30 14.98 26.67
C GLY A 558 3.92 14.48 27.09
N VAL A 559 3.60 13.19 26.85
CA VAL A 559 2.46 12.49 27.43
C VAL A 559 2.94 11.28 28.23
N ASP A 560 2.09 10.74 29.11
CA ASP A 560 2.40 9.56 29.91
C ASP A 560 2.66 8.36 29.02
N ASN A 561 3.76 7.66 29.25
CA ASN A 561 4.05 6.41 28.53
C ASN A 561 3.02 5.36 28.90
N ALA A 562 2.65 4.54 27.93
CA ALA A 562 1.81 3.38 28.13
C ALA A 562 2.42 2.17 27.42
N LEU A 563 2.26 1.01 28.05
CA LEU A 563 2.61 -0.27 27.48
C LEU A 563 1.33 -1.02 27.13
N HIS A 564 1.21 -1.40 25.88
CA HIS A 564 0.08 -2.15 25.33
C HIS A 564 0.57 -3.54 24.88
N GLN A 565 -0.23 -4.56 25.11
CA GLN A 565 -0.04 -5.90 24.56
C GLN A 565 -1.39 -6.41 24.07
N ARG A 566 -1.43 -6.93 22.85
CA ARG A 566 -2.63 -7.51 22.26
C ARG A 566 -2.37 -8.96 21.85
N THR A 567 -3.23 -9.87 22.30
CA THR A 567 -3.28 -11.25 21.82
C THR A 567 -4.56 -11.41 21.02
N LEU A 568 -4.43 -11.69 19.73
CA LEU A 568 -5.53 -11.94 18.79
C LEU A 568 -5.46 -13.38 18.32
N ALA A 569 -6.52 -14.17 18.55
CA ALA A 569 -6.60 -15.54 18.06
C ALA A 569 -7.77 -15.75 17.10
N VAL A 570 -7.53 -16.58 16.09
CA VAL A 570 -8.56 -17.04 15.12
C VAL A 570 -8.86 -18.50 15.44
N VAL A 571 -10.09 -18.78 15.82
CA VAL A 571 -10.54 -20.11 16.27
C VAL A 571 -11.65 -20.60 15.36
N ARG A 572 -11.35 -21.59 14.54
CA ARG A 572 -12.35 -22.30 13.72
C ARG A 572 -12.96 -23.45 14.52
N THR A 573 -14.27 -23.52 14.52
CA THR A 573 -15.02 -24.56 15.25
C THR A 573 -15.67 -25.61 14.34
N SER A 574 -15.97 -25.22 13.09
CA SER A 574 -16.44 -26.09 12.02
C SER A 574 -16.04 -25.50 10.66
N PRO A 575 -16.25 -26.19 9.53
CA PRO A 575 -16.00 -25.61 8.21
C PRO A 575 -16.68 -24.27 7.97
N THR A 576 -17.79 -23.96 8.61
CA THR A 576 -18.60 -22.75 8.38
C THR A 576 -18.69 -21.82 9.59
N THR A 577 -18.13 -22.20 10.74
CA THR A 577 -18.22 -21.43 11.99
C THR A 577 -16.85 -21.21 12.63
N GLY A 578 -16.74 -20.12 13.36
CA GLY A 578 -15.57 -19.78 14.15
C GLY A 578 -15.75 -18.43 14.79
N TYR A 579 -14.75 -18.02 15.58
CA TYR A 579 -14.75 -16.77 16.31
C TYR A 579 -13.33 -16.23 16.48
N TYR A 580 -13.26 -14.98 16.88
CA TYR A 580 -12.02 -14.29 17.25
C TYR A 580 -11.96 -14.13 18.76
N VAL A 581 -10.76 -14.23 19.32
CA VAL A 581 -10.48 -13.88 20.71
C VAL A 581 -9.53 -12.69 20.71
N ASP A 582 -9.95 -11.61 21.32
CA ASP A 582 -9.15 -10.38 21.44
C ASP A 582 -8.92 -10.09 22.93
N VAL A 583 -7.66 -10.14 23.35
CA VAL A 583 -7.23 -9.81 24.71
C VAL A 583 -6.26 -8.65 24.64
N PHE A 584 -6.69 -7.49 25.12
CA PHE A 584 -5.89 -6.28 25.12
C PHE A 584 -5.50 -5.86 26.53
N ARG A 585 -4.21 -5.89 26.81
CA ARG A 585 -3.57 -5.46 28.08
C ARG A 585 -3.02 -4.06 27.91
N ALA A 586 -3.25 -3.19 28.90
CA ALA A 586 -2.72 -1.86 28.91
C ALA A 586 -2.33 -1.41 30.32
N LYS A 587 -1.23 -0.70 30.44
CA LYS A 587 -0.80 -0.01 31.68
C LYS A 587 -0.03 1.26 31.31
N SER A 588 -0.03 2.21 32.19
CA SER A 588 0.61 3.52 32.01
C SER A 588 1.36 3.93 33.27
N ASP A 589 2.31 4.84 33.12
CA ASP A 589 3.06 5.44 34.23
C ASP A 589 2.22 6.43 35.05
N ASN A 590 0.99 6.77 34.61
CA ASN A 590 0.12 7.69 35.33
C ASN A 590 -0.58 6.97 36.49
N GLU A 591 -0.48 7.50 37.72
CA GLU A 591 -1.15 6.97 38.91
C GLU A 591 -2.68 6.92 38.80
N ASN A 592 -3.27 7.87 38.08
CA ASN A 592 -4.70 7.96 37.80
C ASN A 592 -5.08 7.43 36.42
N GLN A 593 -4.35 6.45 35.95
CA GLN A 593 -4.52 5.89 34.62
C GLN A 593 -5.92 5.36 34.35
N TYR A 594 -6.33 5.52 33.11
CA TYR A 594 -7.50 4.85 32.55
C TYR A 594 -7.26 4.53 31.08
N HIS A 595 -7.96 3.53 30.60
CA HIS A 595 -7.78 3.00 29.26
C HIS A 595 -9.13 2.84 28.59
N ASP A 596 -9.27 3.33 27.37
CA ASP A 596 -10.46 3.20 26.53
C ASP A 596 -10.20 2.21 25.40
N TYR A 597 -10.85 1.06 25.43
CA TYR A 597 -10.84 0.07 24.35
C TYR A 597 -11.95 0.42 23.36
N LEU A 598 -11.60 0.55 22.08
CA LEU A 598 -12.49 0.92 20.98
C LEU A 598 -12.70 -0.24 20.03
N TYR A 599 -13.96 -0.43 19.58
CA TYR A 599 -14.29 -1.35 18.52
C TYR A 599 -15.40 -0.80 17.61
N HIS A 600 -15.08 -0.66 16.32
CA HIS A 600 -15.95 -0.19 15.25
C HIS A 600 -16.43 -1.36 14.42
N ASN A 601 -17.72 -1.39 14.10
CA ASN A 601 -18.28 -2.44 13.27
C ASN A 601 -19.33 -1.89 12.30
N ILE A 602 -19.34 -2.37 11.08
CA ILE A 602 -20.38 -2.04 10.12
C ILE A 602 -21.71 -2.62 10.63
N ALA A 603 -22.69 -1.76 10.86
CA ALA A 603 -24.02 -2.19 11.30
C ALA A 603 -25.07 -1.09 11.08
N ASP A 604 -26.33 -1.48 11.06
CA ASP A 604 -27.48 -0.57 11.16
C ASP A 604 -27.83 -0.27 12.62
N GLU A 605 -27.56 -1.22 13.54
CA GLU A 605 -27.84 -1.08 14.97
C GLU A 605 -26.93 -1.97 15.84
N VAL A 606 -26.80 -1.60 17.10
CA VAL A 606 -26.21 -2.43 18.16
C VAL A 606 -27.31 -2.82 19.16
N LYS A 607 -27.52 -4.12 19.33
CA LYS A 607 -28.48 -4.64 20.34
C LYS A 607 -27.73 -5.34 21.46
N LEU A 608 -27.94 -4.86 22.68
CA LEU A 608 -27.46 -5.55 23.88
C LEU A 608 -28.45 -6.63 24.30
N LYS A 609 -27.94 -7.76 24.79
CA LYS A 609 -28.73 -8.84 25.37
C LYS A 609 -29.07 -8.56 26.83
N ASP A 610 -29.73 -9.52 27.47
CA ASP A 610 -30.06 -9.48 28.89
C ASP A 610 -28.84 -9.25 29.76
N ASN A 611 -29.02 -8.67 30.97
CA ASN A 611 -27.98 -8.21 31.86
C ASN A 611 -27.10 -7.10 31.24
N LYS A 612 -27.72 -6.12 30.63
CA LYS A 612 -27.07 -4.96 30.03
C LYS A 612 -26.96 -3.80 31.00
N PRO A 613 -25.92 -2.98 30.87
CA PRO A 613 -25.83 -1.73 31.63
C PRO A 613 -26.93 -0.75 31.21
N THR A 614 -27.41 0.05 32.17
CA THR A 614 -28.28 1.19 31.87
C THR A 614 -27.44 2.30 31.22
N LEU A 615 -27.89 2.79 30.08
CA LEU A 615 -27.19 3.82 29.31
C LEU A 615 -27.90 5.17 29.48
N PHE A 616 -27.11 6.23 29.65
CA PHE A 616 -27.56 7.60 29.77
C PHE A 616 -26.95 8.42 28.62
N ASP A 617 -27.67 9.42 28.13
CA ASP A 617 -27.13 10.37 27.16
C ASP A 617 -26.01 11.21 27.81
N THR A 618 -24.81 11.16 27.19
CA THR A 618 -23.61 11.84 27.69
C THR A 618 -22.86 12.54 26.56
N PRO A 619 -23.47 13.51 25.86
CA PRO A 619 -22.93 14.10 24.66
C PRO A 619 -21.53 14.74 24.87
N GLU A 620 -21.26 15.22 26.12
CA GLU A 620 -19.99 15.88 26.43
C GLU A 620 -18.83 14.92 26.77
N ARG A 621 -19.08 13.63 26.86
CA ARG A 621 -18.08 12.66 27.34
C ARG A 621 -16.79 12.65 26.51
N PHE A 622 -16.90 12.80 25.21
CA PHE A 622 -15.78 12.79 24.27
C PHE A 622 -15.56 14.15 23.59
N ASN A 623 -16.09 15.20 24.14
CA ASN A 623 -16.10 16.55 23.55
C ASN A 623 -14.93 17.45 23.99
N ALA A 624 -14.02 16.94 24.79
CA ALA A 624 -12.95 17.74 25.43
C ALA A 624 -11.99 18.42 24.43
N SER A 625 -11.99 18.02 23.17
CA SER A 625 -11.13 18.56 22.11
C SER A 625 -11.93 19.13 20.94
N ALA A 626 -13.23 19.43 21.17
CA ALA A 626 -14.10 19.90 20.11
C ALA A 626 -13.51 21.07 19.34
N SER A 627 -13.54 20.98 18.02
CA SER A 627 -13.27 22.08 17.09
C SER A 627 -11.86 22.67 17.03
N LEU A 628 -10.80 21.86 17.16
CA LEU A 628 -9.48 22.31 16.70
C LEU A 628 -9.39 22.11 15.17
N PRO A 629 -9.39 23.19 14.35
CA PRO A 629 -9.12 23.03 12.93
C PRO A 629 -7.77 22.34 12.73
N TRP A 630 -7.69 21.37 11.82
CA TRP A 630 -6.48 20.59 11.59
C TRP A 630 -5.20 21.45 11.42
N LYS A 631 -5.30 22.61 10.78
CA LYS A 631 -4.20 23.58 10.63
C LYS A 631 -3.66 24.14 11.95
N LYS A 632 -4.44 24.05 13.04
CA LYS A 632 -4.07 24.52 14.37
C LYS A 632 -3.69 23.38 15.31
N ASN A 633 -3.93 22.13 14.92
CA ASN A 633 -3.61 20.96 15.71
C ASN A 633 -2.20 20.44 15.36
N SER A 634 -1.19 21.27 15.58
CA SER A 634 0.20 20.91 15.30
C SER A 634 0.77 19.82 16.21
N SER A 635 0.08 19.48 17.31
CA SER A 635 0.57 18.48 18.27
C SER A 635 -0.08 17.11 18.14
N TYR A 636 -1.21 17.00 17.44
CA TYR A 636 -2.00 15.75 17.29
C TYR A 636 -2.22 14.98 18.61
N ARG A 637 -2.31 15.70 19.73
CA ARG A 637 -2.39 15.08 21.07
C ARG A 637 -3.79 14.66 21.48
N HIS A 638 -4.83 15.19 20.84
CA HIS A 638 -6.19 14.70 21.05
C HIS A 638 -6.44 13.46 20.19
N PRO A 639 -7.20 12.48 20.66
CA PRO A 639 -7.40 11.22 19.93
C PRO A 639 -8.45 11.29 18.81
N GLY A 640 -9.13 12.42 18.60
CA GLY A 640 -10.09 12.61 17.50
C GLY A 640 -11.55 12.30 17.85
N TRP A 641 -11.86 11.91 19.06
CA TRP A 641 -13.22 11.46 19.43
C TRP A 641 -14.29 12.55 19.56
N HIS A 642 -13.95 13.84 19.37
CA HIS A 642 -14.94 14.91 19.23
C HIS A 642 -15.84 14.76 17.98
N PHE A 643 -15.53 13.85 17.08
CA PHE A 643 -16.40 13.47 15.97
C PHE A 643 -17.48 12.46 16.36
N PHE A 644 -17.39 11.84 17.53
CA PHE A 644 -18.41 10.89 18.01
C PHE A 644 -19.72 11.62 18.30
N LYS A 645 -20.81 11.03 17.85
CA LYS A 645 -22.16 11.52 18.02
C LYS A 645 -23.03 10.52 18.79
N ASN A 646 -24.21 10.96 19.26
CA ASN A 646 -25.18 10.13 19.94
C ASN A 646 -24.59 9.30 21.08
N VAL A 647 -23.69 9.93 21.86
CA VAL A 647 -22.92 9.28 22.92
C VAL A 647 -23.84 8.89 24.09
N LYS A 648 -23.89 7.58 24.36
CA LYS A 648 -24.59 7.02 25.53
C LYS A 648 -23.61 6.23 26.37
N THR A 649 -23.54 6.54 27.68
CA THR A 649 -22.57 5.92 28.59
C THR A 649 -23.27 5.32 29.80
N SER A 650 -22.77 4.20 30.29
CA SER A 650 -23.25 3.56 31.53
C SER A 650 -22.58 4.19 32.76
N ALA A 651 -23.17 4.01 33.94
CA ALA A 651 -22.41 3.98 35.18
C ALA A 651 -21.41 2.80 35.17
N LYS A 652 -20.55 2.72 36.20
CA LYS A 652 -19.66 1.57 36.40
C LYS A 652 -20.49 0.27 36.42
N TYR A 653 -20.07 -0.71 35.60
CA TYR A 653 -20.77 -1.97 35.42
C TYR A 653 -19.76 -3.12 35.34
N GLU A 654 -19.92 -4.10 36.23
CA GLU A 654 -18.93 -5.16 36.47
C GLU A 654 -19.23 -6.47 35.77
N SER A 655 -20.49 -6.69 35.37
CA SER A 655 -20.88 -7.95 34.72
C SER A 655 -20.49 -7.97 33.22
N ASP A 656 -20.50 -9.18 32.67
CA ASP A 656 -20.28 -9.40 31.24
C ASP A 656 -21.32 -8.62 30.42
N VAL A 657 -20.89 -8.07 29.30
CA VAL A 657 -21.76 -7.39 28.33
C VAL A 657 -21.73 -8.16 27.02
N THR A 658 -22.91 -8.63 26.62
CA THR A 658 -23.08 -9.34 25.35
C THR A 658 -24.05 -8.61 24.44
N GLY A 659 -23.84 -8.71 23.16
CA GLY A 659 -24.68 -8.05 22.18
C GLY A 659 -24.35 -8.47 20.75
N ILE A 660 -24.91 -7.73 19.83
CA ILE A 660 -24.82 -8.00 18.40
C ILE A 660 -24.84 -6.69 17.62
N PHE A 661 -23.89 -6.52 16.74
CA PHE A 661 -23.94 -5.56 15.64
C PHE A 661 -24.71 -6.20 14.49
N LYS A 662 -25.76 -5.55 14.01
CA LYS A 662 -26.59 -6.05 12.92
C LYS A 662 -26.46 -5.18 11.70
N ALA A 663 -25.97 -5.76 10.60
CA ALA A 663 -25.93 -5.15 9.28
C ALA A 663 -26.94 -5.86 8.37
N GLU A 664 -28.20 -5.48 8.46
CA GLU A 664 -29.34 -6.17 7.83
C GLU A 664 -29.26 -6.15 6.30
N ASN A 665 -28.61 -5.13 5.74
CA ASN A 665 -28.48 -4.91 4.30
C ASN A 665 -27.12 -5.33 3.73
N LEU A 666 -26.22 -5.89 4.54
CA LEU A 666 -24.91 -6.36 4.11
C LEU A 666 -24.98 -7.83 3.69
N GLY A 667 -24.38 -8.18 2.55
CA GLY A 667 -24.51 -9.50 1.97
C GLY A 667 -25.94 -9.82 1.50
N GLU A 668 -26.23 -11.09 1.23
CA GLU A 668 -27.55 -11.53 0.73
C GLU A 668 -28.62 -11.60 1.83
N ASN A 669 -28.22 -12.00 3.04
CA ASN A 669 -29.14 -12.31 4.14
C ASN A 669 -28.88 -11.50 5.41
N GLY A 670 -28.12 -10.44 5.33
CA GLY A 670 -27.63 -9.71 6.48
C GLY A 670 -26.42 -10.40 7.13
N ILE A 671 -25.53 -9.59 7.68
CA ILE A 671 -24.33 -10.05 8.40
C ILE A 671 -24.33 -9.44 9.79
N ASN A 672 -23.92 -10.21 10.77
CA ASN A 672 -23.86 -9.77 12.15
C ASN A 672 -22.49 -10.05 12.74
N MET A 673 -22.09 -9.22 13.72
CA MET A 673 -20.99 -9.51 14.62
C MET A 673 -21.53 -9.60 16.04
N ARG A 674 -21.55 -10.81 16.59
CA ARG A 674 -21.85 -11.01 18.02
C ARG A 674 -20.60 -10.72 18.84
N PHE A 675 -20.77 -10.11 20.00
CA PHE A 675 -19.67 -9.83 20.91
C PHE A 675 -19.99 -10.27 22.33
N PHE A 676 -18.95 -10.73 23.03
CA PHE A 676 -18.97 -11.15 24.43
C PHE A 676 -17.80 -10.44 25.14
N ILE A 677 -18.08 -9.34 25.81
CA ILE A 677 -17.09 -8.57 26.56
C ILE A 677 -17.14 -9.06 28.01
N LEU A 678 -16.01 -9.64 28.48
CA LEU A 678 -15.91 -10.10 29.86
C LEU A 678 -15.91 -8.93 30.83
N GLY A 679 -16.74 -9.01 31.85
CA GLY A 679 -16.90 -7.99 32.89
C GLY A 679 -15.69 -7.89 33.81
N GLU A 680 -15.40 -6.68 34.26
CA GLU A 680 -14.37 -6.38 35.27
C GLU A 680 -14.82 -5.17 36.13
N PRO A 681 -14.42 -5.08 37.39
CA PRO A 681 -14.64 -3.87 38.19
C PRO A 681 -14.09 -2.61 37.51
N GLU A 682 -14.69 -1.48 37.86
CA GLU A 682 -14.25 -0.16 37.40
C GLU A 682 -14.34 0.05 35.87
N ARG A 683 -15.36 -0.55 35.22
CA ARG A 683 -15.61 -0.36 33.79
C ARG A 683 -16.87 0.48 33.53
N GLU A 684 -16.81 1.31 32.51
CA GLU A 684 -17.93 2.03 31.91
C GLU A 684 -18.01 1.68 30.44
N TYR A 685 -19.22 1.59 29.91
CA TYR A 685 -19.47 1.25 28.53
C TYR A 685 -20.13 2.41 27.81
N SER A 686 -19.53 2.87 26.73
CA SER A 686 -20.14 3.89 25.87
C SER A 686 -20.48 3.28 24.51
N PHE A 687 -21.63 3.69 23.98
CA PHE A 687 -22.06 3.38 22.62
C PHE A 687 -22.17 4.70 21.88
N VAL A 688 -21.54 4.80 20.72
CA VAL A 688 -21.41 6.05 19.97
C VAL A 688 -21.59 5.79 18.48
N ASP A 689 -21.98 6.83 17.77
CA ASP A 689 -21.93 6.89 16.32
C ASP A 689 -20.62 7.57 15.90
N ALA A 690 -19.67 6.78 15.43
CA ALA A 690 -18.46 7.29 14.81
C ALA A 690 -18.75 7.75 13.37
N PRO A 691 -17.88 8.60 12.77
CA PRO A 691 -17.98 8.92 11.34
C PRO A 691 -18.07 7.69 10.44
N ALA A 692 -18.65 7.85 9.26
CA ALA A 692 -18.76 6.80 8.28
C ALA A 692 -17.38 6.24 7.90
N THR A 693 -17.30 4.91 7.81
CA THR A 693 -16.06 4.23 7.39
C THR A 693 -15.84 4.37 5.90
N PHE A 694 -14.61 4.70 5.51
CA PHE A 694 -14.22 4.89 4.12
C PHE A 694 -14.14 3.56 3.36
N GLU A 695 -14.59 3.54 2.09
CA GLU A 695 -14.53 2.38 1.18
C GLU A 695 -15.11 1.09 1.79
N VAL A 696 -16.33 1.15 2.25
CA VAL A 696 -17.15 0.00 2.62
C VAL A 696 -18.29 -0.16 1.61
N ASP A 697 -19.13 -1.20 1.77
CA ASP A 697 -20.33 -1.39 0.94
C ASP A 697 -21.12 -0.07 0.83
N LYS A 698 -21.56 0.26 -0.40
CA LYS A 698 -22.26 1.52 -0.71
C LYS A 698 -23.48 1.80 0.17
N LYS A 699 -24.11 0.76 0.71
CA LYS A 699 -25.26 0.91 1.62
C LYS A 699 -24.87 1.44 3.00
N TYR A 700 -23.56 1.42 3.31
CA TYR A 700 -23.00 1.86 4.60
C TYR A 700 -22.00 3.00 4.47
N SER A 701 -21.58 3.36 3.26
CA SER A 701 -20.52 4.37 3.01
C SER A 701 -20.84 5.77 3.57
N ASP A 702 -22.12 6.11 3.70
CA ASP A 702 -22.58 7.41 4.23
C ASP A 702 -23.24 7.29 5.61
N LYS A 703 -23.31 6.08 6.18
CA LYS A 703 -23.90 5.85 7.50
C LYS A 703 -22.83 5.99 8.59
N PRO A 704 -23.18 6.53 9.76
CA PRO A 704 -22.29 6.46 10.92
C PRO A 704 -21.93 5.02 11.22
N THR A 705 -20.71 4.80 11.70
CA THR A 705 -20.22 3.49 12.11
C THR A 705 -20.48 3.30 13.61
N PRO A 706 -21.38 2.37 14.02
CA PRO A 706 -21.62 2.09 15.42
C PRO A 706 -20.33 1.61 16.11
N THR A 707 -20.03 2.20 17.26
CA THR A 707 -18.76 1.98 17.95
C THR A 707 -19.00 1.75 19.44
N ILE A 708 -18.29 0.77 20.00
CA ILE A 708 -18.25 0.51 21.45
C ILE A 708 -16.95 1.07 22.00
N VAL A 709 -17.05 1.82 23.11
CA VAL A 709 -15.90 2.26 23.89
C VAL A 709 -16.04 1.73 25.30
N VAL A 710 -15.08 0.91 25.73
CA VAL A 710 -15.06 0.36 27.10
C VAL A 710 -13.95 1.04 27.88
N ARG A 711 -14.29 1.86 28.85
CA ARG A 711 -13.32 2.49 29.75
C ARG A 711 -13.06 1.62 30.96
N LYS A 712 -11.79 1.39 31.26
CA LYS A 712 -11.29 0.77 32.49
C LYS A 712 -10.49 1.81 33.27
N TYR A 713 -10.88 2.08 34.50
CA TYR A 713 -10.10 2.87 35.44
C TYR A 713 -9.06 2.00 36.13
N GLY A 714 -7.85 2.53 36.29
CA GLY A 714 -6.69 1.84 36.80
C GLY A 714 -6.04 0.92 35.78
N ASP A 715 -5.12 0.10 36.26
CA ASP A 715 -4.36 -0.87 35.48
C ASP A 715 -5.25 -1.89 34.75
N ALA A 716 -5.05 -2.03 33.47
CA ALA A 716 -5.69 -3.03 32.62
C ALA A 716 -4.72 -4.14 32.16
N TRP A 717 -3.58 -4.32 32.82
CA TRP A 717 -2.62 -5.38 32.48
C TRP A 717 -3.05 -6.73 33.05
N ASN A 718 -3.30 -6.77 34.34
CA ASN A 718 -3.73 -7.98 35.04
C ASN A 718 -5.22 -8.29 34.87
N ARG A 719 -6.00 -7.30 34.50
CA ARG A 719 -7.46 -7.39 34.25
C ARG A 719 -7.76 -6.77 32.88
N PRO A 720 -7.31 -7.42 31.78
CA PRO A 720 -7.36 -6.88 30.43
C PRO A 720 -8.78 -6.76 29.89
N PHE A 721 -8.90 -6.02 28.78
CA PHE A 721 -10.07 -6.16 27.92
C PHE A 721 -10.00 -7.53 27.24
N ALA A 722 -11.00 -8.36 27.45
CA ALA A 722 -11.08 -9.68 26.86
C ALA A 722 -12.46 -9.82 26.18
N VAL A 723 -12.43 -10.04 24.89
CA VAL A 723 -13.63 -10.05 24.03
C VAL A 723 -13.58 -11.25 23.10
N VAL A 724 -14.74 -11.87 22.90
CA VAL A 724 -14.95 -12.85 21.83
C VAL A 724 -15.88 -12.21 20.78
N TYR A 725 -15.47 -12.26 19.51
CA TYR A 725 -16.24 -11.81 18.36
C TYR A 725 -16.63 -12.99 17.48
N GLU A 726 -17.92 -13.17 17.21
CA GLU A 726 -18.42 -14.24 16.36
C GLU A 726 -19.20 -13.67 15.17
N PRO A 727 -18.66 -13.76 13.93
CA PRO A 727 -19.38 -13.37 12.73
C PRO A 727 -20.47 -14.41 12.41
N THR A 728 -21.69 -13.93 12.18
CA THR A 728 -22.83 -14.76 11.81
C THR A 728 -23.60 -14.15 10.64
N SER A 729 -24.42 -14.95 9.96
CA SER A 729 -25.29 -14.50 8.87
C SER A 729 -26.75 -14.74 9.19
N GLY A 730 -27.62 -13.93 8.60
CA GLY A 730 -29.07 -14.02 8.78
C GLY A 730 -29.63 -12.95 9.72
N LEU A 731 -30.96 -12.78 9.66
CA LEU A 731 -31.66 -11.77 10.45
C LEU A 731 -31.87 -12.19 11.92
N THR A 732 -31.60 -13.46 12.24
CA THR A 732 -31.73 -14.03 13.58
C THR A 732 -30.39 -14.22 14.25
N ASP A 733 -30.33 -14.16 15.57
CA ASP A 733 -29.12 -14.39 16.36
C ASP A 733 -28.84 -15.90 16.50
N ASN A 734 -28.34 -16.50 15.43
CA ASN A 734 -28.07 -17.95 15.34
C ASN A 734 -26.56 -18.28 15.49
N GLY A 735 -25.87 -17.61 16.39
CA GLY A 735 -24.44 -17.90 16.61
C GLY A 735 -24.23 -19.22 17.35
N SER A 736 -23.06 -19.81 17.17
CA SER A 736 -22.63 -21.05 17.82
C SER A 736 -22.19 -20.83 19.27
N VAL A 737 -21.58 -19.70 19.56
CA VAL A 737 -21.11 -19.35 20.91
C VAL A 737 -22.30 -19.06 21.82
N VAL A 738 -22.39 -19.80 22.91
CA VAL A 738 -23.50 -19.65 23.87
C VAL A 738 -23.05 -18.99 25.18
N LYS A 739 -21.76 -19.15 25.55
CA LYS A 739 -21.25 -18.59 26.80
C LYS A 739 -19.74 -18.38 26.71
N VAL A 740 -19.26 -17.33 27.35
CA VAL A 740 -17.84 -17.07 27.56
C VAL A 740 -17.61 -16.83 29.07
N ASP A 741 -16.73 -17.62 29.70
CA ASP A 741 -16.38 -17.49 31.11
C ASP A 741 -14.91 -17.10 31.26
N LYS A 742 -14.58 -16.24 32.20
CA LYS A 742 -13.22 -15.82 32.51
C LYS A 742 -12.44 -16.91 33.27
N LEU A 743 -11.20 -17.16 32.87
CA LEU A 743 -10.23 -17.94 33.62
C LEU A 743 -9.30 -16.99 34.39
N GLN A 744 -9.16 -17.21 35.69
CA GLN A 744 -8.34 -16.35 36.54
C GLN A 744 -7.69 -17.15 37.71
N LYS A 745 -6.58 -16.61 38.20
CA LYS A 745 -5.90 -17.07 39.39
C LYS A 745 -5.54 -15.90 40.26
N ASN A 746 -6.03 -15.86 41.50
CA ASN A 746 -5.80 -14.76 42.44
C ASN A 746 -6.21 -13.38 41.88
N GLY A 747 -7.31 -13.32 41.15
CA GLY A 747 -7.79 -12.08 40.51
C GLY A 747 -7.03 -11.62 39.24
N ILE A 748 -6.03 -12.38 38.81
CA ILE A 748 -5.26 -12.14 37.59
C ILE A 748 -5.84 -12.98 36.45
N PHE A 749 -6.11 -12.36 35.33
CA PHE A 749 -6.60 -13.01 34.12
C PHE A 749 -5.59 -14.03 33.57
N LYS A 750 -6.07 -15.21 33.22
CA LYS A 750 -5.28 -16.32 32.65
C LYS A 750 -5.87 -16.87 31.34
N GLY A 751 -6.98 -16.31 30.85
CA GLY A 751 -7.62 -16.76 29.65
C GLY A 751 -9.13 -16.77 29.76
N LEU A 752 -9.77 -17.53 28.90
CA LEU A 752 -11.22 -17.66 28.83
C LEU A 752 -11.67 -19.07 28.45
N CYS A 753 -12.88 -19.42 28.81
CA CYS A 753 -13.55 -20.65 28.43
C CYS A 753 -14.73 -20.31 27.53
N VAL A 754 -14.67 -20.74 26.26
CA VAL A 754 -15.77 -20.55 25.29
C VAL A 754 -16.59 -21.82 25.19
N LYS A 755 -17.90 -21.71 25.37
CA LYS A 755 -18.85 -22.79 25.14
C LYS A 755 -19.63 -22.49 23.86
N SER A 756 -19.65 -23.45 22.98
CA SER A 756 -20.36 -23.37 21.70
C SER A 756 -21.22 -24.62 21.49
N ILE A 757 -22.29 -24.49 20.68
CA ILE A 757 -23.05 -25.63 20.18
C ILE A 757 -22.75 -25.78 18.69
N ILE A 758 -22.10 -26.87 18.33
CA ILE A 758 -21.72 -27.20 16.96
C ILE A 758 -22.43 -28.48 16.54
N GLU A 759 -23.30 -28.39 15.54
CA GLU A 759 -24.10 -29.54 15.06
C GLU A 759 -24.87 -30.26 16.20
N GLY A 760 -25.43 -29.48 17.14
CA GLY A 760 -26.17 -29.96 18.29
C GLY A 760 -25.33 -30.56 19.42
N LYS A 761 -23.99 -30.55 19.32
CA LYS A 761 -23.07 -31.00 20.35
C LYS A 761 -22.41 -29.83 21.06
N GLU A 762 -22.24 -29.93 22.37
CA GLU A 762 -21.48 -28.94 23.14
C GLU A 762 -20.00 -29.08 22.83
N LEU A 763 -19.35 -27.94 22.50
CA LEU A 763 -17.91 -27.75 22.39
C LEU A 763 -17.47 -26.78 23.48
N ILE A 764 -16.54 -27.20 24.34
CA ILE A 764 -15.94 -26.37 25.40
C ILE A 764 -14.46 -26.19 25.06
N GLN A 765 -14.00 -24.94 24.94
CA GLN A 765 -12.62 -24.61 24.63
C GLN A 765 -12.02 -23.75 25.76
N TYR A 766 -10.99 -24.26 26.42
CA TYR A 766 -10.19 -23.53 27.40
C TYR A 766 -9.05 -22.87 26.68
N ILE A 767 -9.11 -21.55 26.53
CA ILE A 767 -8.10 -20.72 25.84
C ILE A 767 -7.26 -20.04 26.92
N ILE A 768 -6.06 -20.49 27.13
CA ILE A 768 -5.14 -20.00 28.16
C ILE A 768 -4.25 -18.94 27.52
N ILE A 769 -4.20 -17.74 28.13
CA ILE A 769 -3.48 -16.56 27.61
C ILE A 769 -2.79 -15.87 28.77
N GLN A 770 -1.46 -16.01 28.84
CA GLN A 770 -0.62 -15.49 29.91
C GLN A 770 0.41 -14.50 29.38
N ASP A 771 0.72 -13.47 30.15
CA ASP A 771 1.75 -12.46 29.84
C ASP A 771 3.16 -12.87 30.29
N ALA A 772 3.27 -13.95 31.04
CA ALA A 772 4.53 -14.53 31.50
C ALA A 772 4.47 -16.05 31.41
N THR A 773 5.65 -16.69 31.25
CA THR A 773 5.79 -18.15 31.31
C THR A 773 5.61 -18.64 32.75
N GLU A 774 4.38 -19.00 33.08
CA GLU A 774 4.03 -19.55 34.41
C GLU A 774 3.13 -20.77 34.26
N THR A 775 3.02 -21.57 35.33
CA THR A 775 2.14 -22.73 35.36
C THR A 775 0.74 -22.33 35.85
N PHE A 776 -0.24 -22.57 35.00
CA PHE A 776 -1.66 -22.42 35.32
C PHE A 776 -2.37 -23.78 35.29
N LYS A 777 -3.22 -24.00 36.30
CA LYS A 777 -4.03 -25.22 36.42
C LYS A 777 -5.50 -24.89 36.47
N ILE A 778 -6.25 -25.56 35.62
CA ILE A 778 -7.69 -25.49 35.58
C ILE A 778 -8.29 -26.85 35.24
N ARG A 779 -9.17 -27.36 36.11
CA ARG A 779 -9.69 -28.74 36.01
C ARG A 779 -8.56 -29.76 35.90
N ASP A 780 -8.55 -30.57 34.88
CA ASP A 780 -7.54 -31.58 34.54
C ASP A 780 -6.44 -31.09 33.60
N ILE A 781 -6.42 -29.78 33.32
CA ILE A 781 -5.43 -29.13 32.44
C ILE A 781 -4.36 -28.46 33.32
N GLU A 782 -3.08 -28.74 33.03
CA GLU A 782 -1.93 -28.01 33.56
C GLU A 782 -1.07 -27.52 32.41
N PHE A 783 -0.92 -26.18 32.26
CA PHE A 783 -0.17 -25.55 31.19
C PHE A 783 0.91 -24.61 31.72
N THR A 784 2.09 -24.69 31.14
CA THR A 784 3.21 -23.76 31.37
C THR A 784 3.59 -23.12 30.06
N GLY A 785 3.34 -21.81 29.92
CA GLY A 785 3.59 -21.08 28.67
C GLY A 785 2.71 -19.84 28.53
N HIS A 786 2.61 -19.33 27.30
CA HIS A 786 1.88 -18.09 26.99
C HIS A 786 0.51 -18.33 26.36
N PHE A 787 0.42 -19.28 25.40
CA PHE A 787 -0.81 -19.51 24.64
C PHE A 787 -1.08 -21.00 24.41
N ALA A 788 -2.26 -21.47 24.81
CA ALA A 788 -2.76 -22.82 24.51
C ALA A 788 -4.30 -22.86 24.43
N ILE A 789 -4.81 -23.83 23.67
CA ILE A 789 -6.24 -24.18 23.61
C ILE A 789 -6.40 -25.67 23.92
N VAL A 790 -7.33 -26.00 24.81
CA VAL A 790 -7.75 -27.40 25.08
C VAL A 790 -9.24 -27.50 24.85
N SER A 791 -9.65 -28.42 23.98
CA SER A 791 -11.03 -28.57 23.56
C SER A 791 -11.65 -29.87 24.03
N TYR A 792 -12.92 -29.81 24.45
CA TYR A 792 -13.76 -30.95 24.80
C TYR A 792 -15.04 -30.90 23.99
N SER A 793 -15.46 -32.03 23.37
CA SER A 793 -16.70 -32.15 22.65
C SER A 793 -17.60 -33.22 23.28
N GLY A 794 -18.83 -32.85 23.64
CA GLY A 794 -19.76 -33.75 24.33
C GLY A 794 -19.15 -34.32 25.63
N GLY A 795 -18.35 -33.51 26.34
CA GLY A 795 -17.69 -33.85 27.60
C GLY A 795 -16.41 -34.70 27.47
N LYS A 796 -16.02 -35.08 26.25
CA LYS A 796 -14.78 -35.85 25.99
C LYS A 796 -13.68 -34.94 25.44
N PHE A 797 -12.43 -35.23 25.80
CA PHE A 797 -11.26 -34.58 25.21
C PHE A 797 -11.35 -34.68 23.67
N LYS A 798 -11.13 -33.55 23.00
CA LYS A 798 -11.16 -33.46 21.55
C LYS A 798 -9.76 -33.18 20.98
N ASP A 799 -9.15 -32.08 21.38
CA ASP A 799 -7.84 -31.66 20.88
C ASP A 799 -7.09 -30.77 21.89
N VAL A 800 -5.80 -30.65 21.68
CA VAL A 800 -4.91 -29.73 22.39
C VAL A 800 -4.01 -29.01 21.38
N TYR A 801 -3.95 -27.70 21.50
CA TYR A 801 -3.09 -26.82 20.74
C TYR A 801 -2.22 -25.99 21.71
N VAL A 802 -0.94 -25.98 21.47
CA VAL A 802 0.03 -25.11 22.13
C VAL A 802 0.58 -24.16 21.06
N GLY A 803 0.28 -22.89 21.17
CA GLY A 803 0.81 -21.88 20.26
C GLY A 803 2.19 -21.38 20.71
N ASN A 804 2.38 -21.23 22.03
CA ASN A 804 3.67 -20.88 22.63
C ASN A 804 3.70 -21.39 24.07
N GLY A 805 4.45 -22.47 24.34
CA GLY A 805 4.53 -23.05 25.65
C GLY A 805 5.64 -24.04 25.83
N ARG A 806 5.88 -24.37 27.10
CA ARG A 806 6.90 -25.35 27.52
C ARG A 806 6.32 -26.71 27.82
N LYS A 807 5.12 -26.75 28.42
CA LYS A 807 4.51 -28.03 28.81
C LYS A 807 3.01 -27.93 28.88
N ILE A 808 2.32 -28.95 28.40
CA ILE A 808 0.89 -29.14 28.65
C ILE A 808 0.58 -30.58 29.04
N THR A 809 -0.22 -30.69 30.10
CA THR A 809 -0.75 -31.96 30.61
C THR A 809 -2.28 -31.90 30.66
N VAL A 810 -2.97 -32.92 30.20
CA VAL A 810 -4.44 -33.02 30.22
C VAL A 810 -4.82 -34.40 30.75
N GLY A 811 -5.67 -34.45 31.74
CA GLY A 811 -6.08 -35.72 32.37
C GLY A 811 -4.91 -36.56 32.94
N GLY A 812 -3.85 -35.89 33.38
CA GLY A 812 -2.62 -36.55 33.88
C GLY A 812 -1.65 -37.04 32.79
N LYS A 813 -2.03 -36.97 31.49
CA LYS A 813 -1.16 -37.32 30.38
C LYS A 813 -0.40 -36.07 29.89
N VAL A 814 0.92 -36.16 29.77
CA VAL A 814 1.72 -35.12 29.12
C VAL A 814 1.58 -35.22 27.60
N PHE A 815 1.03 -34.18 26.98
CA PHE A 815 0.88 -34.09 25.52
C PHE A 815 2.11 -33.45 24.88
N TYR A 816 2.67 -32.44 25.53
CA TYR A 816 3.84 -31.72 25.05
C TYR A 816 4.74 -31.30 26.18
N GLU A 817 6.04 -31.43 25.99
CA GLU A 817 7.08 -30.94 26.89
C GLU A 817 8.33 -30.58 26.07
N SER A 818 8.65 -29.31 26.01
CA SER A 818 9.85 -28.81 25.32
C SER A 818 11.08 -28.90 26.22
N LYS A 819 12.19 -29.34 25.64
CA LYS A 819 13.49 -29.43 26.33
C LYS A 819 14.33 -28.16 26.19
N SER A 820 14.01 -27.28 25.27
CA SER A 820 14.86 -26.17 24.83
C SER A 820 14.10 -24.83 24.70
N GLY A 821 13.21 -24.49 25.62
CA GLY A 821 12.47 -23.24 25.60
C GLY A 821 10.99 -23.43 25.30
N GLU A 822 10.37 -22.43 24.73
CA GLU A 822 8.96 -22.45 24.31
C GLU A 822 8.82 -22.94 22.86
N GLY A 823 7.71 -23.59 22.56
CA GLY A 823 7.43 -24.10 21.24
C GLY A 823 5.94 -24.28 20.99
N ASN A 824 5.60 -24.83 19.84
CA ASN A 824 4.25 -25.08 19.40
C ASN A 824 3.97 -26.58 19.22
N PHE A 825 2.69 -26.96 19.32
CA PHE A 825 2.28 -28.34 19.23
C PHE A 825 0.77 -28.47 18.99
N TYR A 826 0.36 -29.50 18.26
CA TYR A 826 -1.05 -29.87 18.12
C TYR A 826 -1.24 -31.39 18.18
N SER A 827 -2.33 -31.84 18.80
CA SER A 827 -2.76 -33.23 18.77
C SER A 827 -4.28 -33.34 18.93
N ASP A 828 -4.91 -34.13 18.09
CA ASP A 828 -6.29 -34.58 18.26
C ASP A 828 -6.40 -35.70 19.28
N ALA A 829 -7.64 -35.97 19.75
CA ALA A 829 -7.99 -37.21 20.43
C ALA A 829 -7.78 -38.38 19.44
N ILE A 830 -6.94 -39.32 19.84
CA ILE A 830 -6.74 -40.57 19.11
C ILE A 830 -7.98 -41.45 19.30
#